data_cecd18293d9ced08058d447ec47b200e
#
_entry.id   cecd18293d9ced08058d447ec47b200e
#
_cell.length_a   1.000
_cell.length_b   1.000
_cell.length_c   1.000
_cell.angle_alpha   90.00
_cell.angle_beta   90.00
_cell.angle_gamma   90.00
#
_symmetry.space_group_name_H-M   'P 1'
#
loop_
_entity.id
_entity.type
_entity.pdbx_description
1 polymer ?
#
loop_
_entity_poly.entity_id
_entity_poly.type
_entity_poly.pdbx_seq_one_letter_code
_entity_poly.pdbx_strand_id
1 'polypeptide(L)'
;MKHTGQKIVETLKQNFMPYAMSVIVSRAIPEIDGLKPSHRKLLYTMYKMGLLKGAKTKSANVVGQTMKLNPHGDMAIYETLVRLTNGNDSLLHPLIESKGNFGKVYSRDMRFAAPRYTEVKLADITAELFQDIDKETVDFVDNYDGTTKEPLLLPAVFPNILVNPNQGIAVSMACNICSFNLKEVCDAAIAYIKNDNIDLLDYLKAPDFSTGGDIIVNSTELKKIYETGRGSFKIRGKYRVDKSNNCVEIYEIPYTTTAEAIIDSVANLVKSGKIKDITDVRDETDLKGLKITLDIKRSVDPEALMNKLYKLTPLEDSFGCNFNILVNGFPQVLGVKGILDAWIEFRMQCIKRQTAFDIRKKTERLHLLEGLQKIILDIDKAIRIIRGTEQEAQVVPNLMNGFSIDELQAEFIAEIKLRNLNKAYIIKQTSEIESLRAEIADLEDIYRKESRVLDIICKQLKDISKKYGMPRRTSMISEEHIEEITEEHLIEDYNVRLFLTRQGYLKKISLTSLRSSGEQKLKEEDDIIQEFDAKNKSDLVLFSSQAVAYKVKLYEINDCKASSLGEYLENELEMSPEEKILYMVSTEDYSGDMLFFFENGKSAKIPLSSYATKTNRKKLANAYSVASPLCGIRFID
;
A
#
# COMPACT_ATOMS: atom_id res chain seq x y z
N MET A 1 5.73 1.81 53.49
CA MET A 1 6.29 1.69 52.12
C MET A 1 7.25 2.86 51.89
N LYS A 2 8.52 2.61 51.60
CA LYS A 2 9.45 3.68 51.21
C LYS A 2 9.10 4.09 49.77
N HIS A 3 8.63 5.32 49.57
CA HIS A 3 8.49 5.90 48.26
C HIS A 3 9.87 6.22 47.71
N THR A 4 10.35 5.46 46.76
CA THR A 4 11.54 5.81 45.97
C THR A 4 11.10 6.71 44.83
N GLY A 5 11.45 8.00 44.94
CA GLY A 5 11.24 8.94 43.83
C GLY A 5 12.23 8.65 42.70
N GLN A 6 11.74 8.38 41.51
CA GLN A 6 12.54 8.24 40.29
C GLN A 6 12.20 9.40 39.33
N LYS A 7 13.23 10.00 38.73
CA LYS A 7 13.02 11.06 37.74
C LYS A 7 12.39 10.48 36.49
N ILE A 8 11.41 11.17 35.91
CA ILE A 8 10.70 10.72 34.71
C ILE A 8 11.66 10.47 33.54
N VAL A 9 12.72 11.26 33.41
CA VAL A 9 13.74 11.10 32.36
C VAL A 9 14.50 9.77 32.53
N GLU A 10 14.79 9.33 33.75
CA GLU A 10 15.41 8.03 34.02
C GLU A 10 14.46 6.87 33.69
N THR A 11 13.18 6.99 34.06
CA THR A 11 12.16 6.02 33.70
C THR A 11 12.01 5.90 32.19
N LEU A 12 11.99 7.02 31.47
CA LEU A 12 11.93 7.01 30.00
C LEU A 12 13.15 6.31 29.38
N LYS A 13 14.36 6.62 29.86
CA LYS A 13 15.58 5.99 29.33
C LYS A 13 15.66 4.50 29.65
N GLN A 14 15.30 4.09 30.85
CA GLN A 14 15.48 2.71 31.32
C GLN A 14 14.36 1.76 30.88
N ASN A 15 13.13 2.26 30.75
CA ASN A 15 11.96 1.42 30.47
C ASN A 15 11.34 1.69 29.10
N PHE A 16 11.07 2.95 28.77
CA PHE A 16 10.36 3.29 27.54
C PHE A 16 11.24 3.17 26.29
N MET A 17 12.49 3.65 26.35
CA MET A 17 13.39 3.57 25.18
C MET A 17 13.70 2.11 24.78
N PRO A 18 14.05 1.18 25.70
CA PRO A 18 14.25 -0.21 25.34
C PRO A 18 12.98 -0.87 24.78
N TYR A 19 11.80 -0.55 25.35
CA TYR A 19 10.51 -1.01 24.81
C TYR A 19 10.27 -0.47 23.39
N ALA A 20 10.44 0.84 23.18
CA ALA A 20 10.26 1.46 21.88
C ALA A 20 11.20 0.84 20.83
N MET A 21 12.47 0.67 21.16
CA MET A 21 13.46 0.02 20.28
C MET A 21 13.10 -1.43 19.99
N SER A 22 12.65 -2.18 20.98
CA SER A 22 12.17 -3.56 20.77
C SER A 22 10.99 -3.62 19.80
N VAL A 23 10.00 -2.72 19.94
CA VAL A 23 8.86 -2.67 19.02
C VAL A 23 9.28 -2.28 17.61
N ILE A 24 10.22 -1.35 17.46
CA ILE A 24 10.74 -0.92 16.17
C ILE A 24 11.49 -2.06 15.47
N VAL A 25 12.54 -2.59 16.13
CA VAL A 25 13.49 -3.52 15.53
C VAL A 25 12.94 -4.95 15.45
N SER A 26 12.27 -5.41 16.52
CA SER A 26 11.89 -6.83 16.61
C SER A 26 10.43 -7.13 16.23
N ARG A 27 9.64 -6.13 15.77
CA ARG A 27 8.22 -6.36 15.51
C ARG A 27 7.65 -5.65 14.29
N ALA A 28 7.80 -4.32 14.19
CA ALA A 28 6.95 -3.52 13.32
C ALA A 28 7.58 -3.14 11.98
N ILE A 29 8.88 -2.85 11.96
CA ILE A 29 9.58 -2.36 10.77
C ILE A 29 10.22 -3.54 10.04
N PRO A 30 10.06 -3.65 8.70
CA PRO A 30 10.71 -4.70 7.92
C PRO A 30 12.21 -4.45 7.76
N GLU A 31 12.95 -5.55 7.63
CA GLU A 31 14.37 -5.54 7.27
C GLU A 31 14.56 -5.48 5.75
N ILE A 32 15.82 -5.38 5.31
CA ILE A 32 16.17 -5.29 3.89
C ILE A 32 15.74 -6.51 3.06
N ASP A 33 15.54 -7.67 3.65
CA ASP A 33 14.97 -8.86 3.00
C ASP A 33 13.45 -8.74 2.73
N GLY A 34 12.83 -7.62 3.11
CA GLY A 34 11.41 -7.34 2.93
C GLY A 34 10.49 -8.02 3.93
N LEU A 35 11.03 -8.57 5.01
CA LEU A 35 10.29 -9.34 5.99
C LEU A 35 10.38 -8.73 7.39
N LYS A 36 9.29 -8.85 8.12
CA LYS A 36 9.30 -8.65 9.57
C LYS A 36 9.77 -9.93 10.27
N PRO A 37 10.24 -9.85 11.52
CA PRO A 37 10.67 -11.05 12.26
C PRO A 37 9.60 -12.15 12.31
N SER A 38 8.31 -11.81 12.48
CA SER A 38 7.22 -12.80 12.48
C SER A 38 7.06 -13.52 11.13
N HIS A 39 7.19 -12.78 10.01
CA HIS A 39 7.16 -13.36 8.67
C HIS A 39 8.33 -14.33 8.47
N ARG A 40 9.53 -13.88 8.83
CA ARG A 40 10.77 -14.66 8.64
C ARG A 40 10.75 -15.95 9.45
N LYS A 41 10.36 -15.89 10.73
CA LYS A 41 10.24 -17.07 11.60
C LYS A 41 9.22 -18.08 11.07
N LEU A 42 8.08 -17.61 10.59
CA LEU A 42 7.05 -18.45 9.99
C LEU A 42 7.56 -19.16 8.72
N LEU A 43 8.12 -18.39 7.78
CA LEU A 43 8.64 -18.93 6.51
C LEU A 43 9.80 -19.89 6.75
N TYR A 44 10.72 -19.56 7.68
CA TYR A 44 11.83 -20.45 8.04
C TYR A 44 11.35 -21.74 8.69
N THR A 45 10.34 -21.70 9.56
CA THR A 45 9.71 -22.90 10.11
C THR A 45 9.15 -23.78 9.00
N MET A 46 8.43 -23.21 8.04
CA MET A 46 7.90 -23.96 6.90
C MET A 46 9.01 -24.54 6.02
N TYR A 47 10.11 -23.82 5.83
CA TYR A 47 11.30 -24.31 5.12
C TYR A 47 11.91 -25.51 5.84
N LYS A 48 12.12 -25.45 7.16
CA LYS A 48 12.64 -26.56 7.99
C LYS A 48 11.71 -27.77 8.01
N MET A 49 10.41 -27.58 7.87
CA MET A 49 9.41 -28.65 7.71
C MET A 49 9.44 -29.29 6.30
N GLY A 50 10.28 -28.82 5.38
CA GLY A 50 10.39 -29.34 4.02
C GLY A 50 9.22 -28.94 3.10
N LEU A 51 8.44 -27.93 3.47
CA LEU A 51 7.22 -27.53 2.75
C LEU A 51 7.50 -26.75 1.45
N LEU A 52 8.76 -26.61 1.05
CA LEU A 52 9.12 -26.04 -0.25
C LEU A 52 8.84 -27.03 -1.39
N LYS A 53 9.11 -28.33 -1.18
CA LYS A 53 8.93 -29.40 -2.17
C LYS A 53 7.88 -30.43 -1.77
N GLY A 54 7.41 -30.39 -0.53
CA GLY A 54 6.48 -31.36 0.04
C GLY A 54 5.01 -31.10 -0.34
N ALA A 55 4.15 -32.02 0.12
CA ALA A 55 2.71 -31.83 0.07
C ALA A 55 2.26 -30.73 1.06
N LYS A 56 1.10 -30.13 0.82
CA LYS A 56 0.46 -29.20 1.77
C LYS A 56 0.18 -29.90 3.09
N THR A 57 0.38 -29.19 4.20
CA THR A 57 0.05 -29.63 5.55
C THR A 57 -1.00 -28.70 6.18
N LYS A 58 -1.65 -29.15 7.24
CA LYS A 58 -2.62 -28.33 7.99
C LYS A 58 -1.95 -27.07 8.54
N SER A 59 -2.61 -25.92 8.38
CA SER A 59 -2.12 -24.64 8.91
C SER A 59 -1.88 -24.70 10.42
N ALA A 60 -2.71 -25.44 11.17
CA ALA A 60 -2.53 -25.64 12.61
C ALA A 60 -1.17 -26.29 12.96
N ASN A 61 -0.67 -27.22 12.13
CA ASN A 61 0.64 -27.82 12.34
C ASN A 61 1.76 -26.80 12.15
N VAL A 62 1.68 -25.98 11.10
CA VAL A 62 2.66 -24.90 10.84
C VAL A 62 2.66 -23.90 12.00
N VAL A 63 1.48 -23.47 12.46
CA VAL A 63 1.35 -22.54 13.59
C VAL A 63 2.01 -23.11 14.84
N GLY A 64 1.70 -24.38 15.19
CA GLY A 64 2.29 -25.03 16.36
C GLY A 64 3.82 -25.17 16.30
N GLN A 65 4.39 -25.48 15.13
CA GLN A 65 5.85 -25.55 14.97
C GLN A 65 6.49 -24.15 15.02
N THR A 66 5.81 -23.12 14.49
CA THR A 66 6.32 -21.73 14.49
C THR A 66 6.43 -21.17 15.91
N MET A 67 5.61 -21.61 16.86
CA MET A 67 5.69 -21.18 18.26
C MET A 67 7.03 -21.47 18.92
N LYS A 68 7.82 -22.43 18.40
CA LYS A 68 9.18 -22.70 18.88
C LYS A 68 10.17 -21.58 18.56
N LEU A 69 9.90 -20.79 17.54
CA LEU A 69 10.73 -19.63 17.17
C LEU A 69 10.04 -18.29 17.54
N ASN A 70 8.71 -18.27 17.56
CA ASN A 70 7.91 -17.07 17.80
C ASN A 70 6.98 -17.29 19.00
N PRO A 71 7.36 -16.84 20.23
CA PRO A 71 6.61 -17.09 21.46
C PRO A 71 5.39 -16.15 21.60
N HIS A 72 4.57 -16.06 20.56
CA HIS A 72 3.32 -15.30 20.53
C HIS A 72 2.12 -16.22 20.41
N GLY A 73 0.91 -15.67 20.63
CA GLY A 73 -0.33 -16.42 20.50
C GLY A 73 -0.52 -17.02 19.10
N ASP A 74 -1.09 -18.21 19.06
CA ASP A 74 -1.36 -18.97 17.83
C ASP A 74 -2.15 -18.20 16.79
N MET A 75 -3.14 -17.38 17.22
CA MET A 75 -3.92 -16.54 16.33
C MET A 75 -3.05 -15.49 15.60
N ALA A 76 -2.10 -14.85 16.29
CA ALA A 76 -1.22 -13.86 15.67
C ALA A 76 -0.31 -14.49 14.60
N ILE A 77 0.17 -15.72 14.85
CA ILE A 77 0.94 -16.50 13.89
C ILE A 77 0.05 -16.88 12.69
N TYR A 78 -1.18 -17.33 12.97
CA TYR A 78 -2.11 -17.72 11.91
C TYR A 78 -2.53 -16.55 11.03
N GLU A 79 -2.84 -15.38 11.61
CA GLU A 79 -3.14 -14.15 10.85
C GLU A 79 -1.96 -13.71 9.97
N THR A 80 -0.72 -13.85 10.48
CA THR A 80 0.48 -13.63 9.69
C THR A 80 0.55 -14.60 8.51
N LEU A 81 0.29 -15.88 8.75
CA LEU A 81 0.25 -16.92 7.72
C LEU A 81 -0.81 -16.60 6.66
N VAL A 82 -2.04 -16.24 7.08
CA VAL A 82 -3.16 -15.89 6.19
C VAL A 82 -2.75 -14.79 5.20
N ARG A 83 -2.13 -13.72 5.68
CA ARG A 83 -1.71 -12.58 4.83
C ARG A 83 -0.64 -12.94 3.80
N LEU A 84 0.17 -13.97 4.05
CA LEU A 84 1.21 -14.41 3.11
C LEU A 84 0.69 -15.40 2.06
N THR A 85 -0.58 -15.84 2.15
CA THR A 85 -1.16 -16.82 1.24
C THR A 85 -1.74 -16.20 -0.03
N ASN A 86 -1.71 -16.99 -1.11
CA ASN A 86 -2.42 -16.66 -2.35
C ASN A 86 -3.95 -16.69 -2.20
N GLY A 87 -4.50 -17.29 -1.14
CA GLY A 87 -5.93 -17.33 -0.88
C GLY A 87 -6.50 -16.01 -0.36
N ASN A 88 -5.66 -15.19 0.30
CA ASN A 88 -6.06 -13.92 0.90
C ASN A 88 -5.98 -12.72 -0.06
N ASP A 89 -5.18 -12.80 -1.13
CA ASP A 89 -4.95 -11.74 -2.13
C ASP A 89 -4.30 -10.45 -1.56
N SER A 90 -3.60 -10.53 -0.42
CA SER A 90 -2.89 -9.36 0.14
C SER A 90 -1.62 -9.00 -0.63
N LEU A 91 -0.98 -9.98 -1.27
CA LEU A 91 0.31 -9.83 -1.92
C LEU A 91 0.19 -10.02 -3.43
N LEU A 92 0.97 -9.26 -4.20
CA LEU A 92 1.16 -9.51 -5.63
C LEU A 92 1.84 -10.86 -5.88
N HIS A 93 2.88 -11.15 -5.10
CA HIS A 93 3.62 -12.40 -5.13
C HIS A 93 3.49 -13.10 -3.77
N PRO A 94 2.43 -13.90 -3.58
CA PRO A 94 2.23 -14.66 -2.36
C PRO A 94 3.40 -15.60 -2.08
N LEU A 95 3.80 -15.67 -0.81
CA LEU A 95 4.91 -16.52 -0.36
C LEU A 95 4.45 -17.91 0.09
N ILE A 96 3.14 -18.08 0.28
CA ILE A 96 2.54 -19.33 0.75
C ILE A 96 1.42 -19.73 -0.21
N GLU A 97 1.48 -20.96 -0.70
CA GLU A 97 0.43 -21.60 -1.47
C GLU A 97 -0.58 -22.25 -0.53
N SER A 98 -1.85 -21.97 -0.70
CA SER A 98 -2.92 -22.33 0.22
C SER A 98 -3.99 -23.22 -0.41
N LYS A 99 -4.75 -23.93 0.46
CA LYS A 99 -5.98 -24.65 0.11
C LYS A 99 -6.99 -24.50 1.24
N GLY A 100 -8.18 -24.06 0.88
CA GLY A 100 -9.26 -23.72 1.81
C GLY A 100 -9.60 -22.24 1.80
N ASN A 101 -10.41 -21.80 2.77
CA ASN A 101 -10.83 -20.40 2.87
C ASN A 101 -9.87 -19.60 3.76
N PHE A 102 -9.17 -18.66 3.14
CA PHE A 102 -8.25 -17.72 3.80
C PHE A 102 -8.80 -16.27 3.86
N GLY A 103 -10.10 -16.10 3.62
CA GLY A 103 -10.69 -14.77 3.53
C GLY A 103 -10.19 -13.99 2.31
N LYS A 104 -10.51 -12.70 2.27
CA LYS A 104 -10.03 -11.78 1.22
C LYS A 104 -9.62 -10.46 1.83
N VAL A 105 -8.49 -9.90 1.38
CA VAL A 105 -7.96 -8.61 1.88
C VAL A 105 -8.94 -7.46 1.65
N TYR A 106 -9.72 -7.53 0.57
CA TYR A 106 -10.68 -6.51 0.15
C TYR A 106 -12.06 -6.65 0.83
N SER A 107 -12.24 -7.62 1.74
CA SER A 107 -13.50 -7.80 2.47
C SER A 107 -13.26 -8.03 3.98
N ARG A 108 -13.96 -7.26 4.79
CA ARG A 108 -14.00 -7.39 6.24
C ARG A 108 -14.84 -8.60 6.68
N ASP A 109 -15.87 -8.94 5.93
CA ASP A 109 -16.86 -9.95 6.27
C ASP A 109 -16.48 -11.35 5.76
N MET A 110 -15.68 -11.44 4.71
CA MET A 110 -15.08 -12.70 4.23
C MET A 110 -13.91 -13.12 5.13
N ARG A 111 -14.22 -13.70 6.29
CA ARG A 111 -13.22 -14.16 7.25
C ARG A 111 -12.61 -15.50 6.85
N PHE A 112 -11.37 -15.72 7.24
CA PHE A 112 -10.68 -16.98 7.06
C PHE A 112 -11.22 -18.09 7.97
N ALA A 113 -11.16 -19.34 7.50
CA ALA A 113 -11.52 -20.51 8.29
C ALA A 113 -10.48 -20.81 9.38
N ALA A 114 -10.87 -21.56 10.40
CA ALA A 114 -9.94 -21.99 11.46
C ALA A 114 -8.78 -22.82 10.89
N PRO A 115 -7.56 -22.76 11.49
CA PRO A 115 -6.32 -23.33 10.94
C PRO A 115 -6.37 -24.87 10.79
N ARG A 116 -7.28 -25.56 11.49
CA ARG A 116 -7.51 -27.00 11.34
C ARG A 116 -8.17 -27.40 10.02
N TYR A 117 -8.84 -26.47 9.34
CA TYR A 117 -9.54 -26.74 8.07
C TYR A 117 -8.72 -26.34 6.84
N THR A 118 -7.70 -25.50 7.00
CA THR A 118 -6.88 -24.97 5.91
C THR A 118 -5.55 -25.73 5.78
N GLU A 119 -4.99 -25.74 4.58
CA GLU A 119 -3.72 -26.39 4.26
C GLU A 119 -2.80 -25.43 3.51
N VAL A 120 -1.50 -25.56 3.76
CA VAL A 120 -0.48 -24.67 3.22
C VAL A 120 0.82 -25.38 2.88
N LYS A 121 1.56 -24.83 1.93
CA LYS A 121 2.97 -25.08 1.65
C LYS A 121 3.64 -23.76 1.22
N LEU A 122 4.96 -23.72 1.12
CA LEU A 122 5.65 -22.56 0.54
C LEU A 122 5.36 -22.47 -0.96
N ALA A 123 5.18 -21.27 -1.46
CA ALA A 123 5.06 -21.00 -2.90
C ALA A 123 6.43 -21.12 -3.59
N ASP A 124 6.45 -21.40 -4.89
CA ASP A 124 7.70 -21.63 -5.63
C ASP A 124 8.65 -20.43 -5.59
N ILE A 125 8.12 -19.22 -5.65
CA ILE A 125 8.93 -17.98 -5.54
C ILE A 125 9.66 -17.87 -4.20
N THR A 126 9.13 -18.47 -3.14
CA THR A 126 9.73 -18.42 -1.81
C THR A 126 11.07 -19.15 -1.76
N ALA A 127 11.33 -20.09 -2.70
CA ALA A 127 12.65 -20.71 -2.85
C ALA A 127 13.75 -19.66 -3.06
N GLU A 128 13.45 -18.58 -3.74
CA GLU A 128 14.40 -17.50 -4.04
C GLU A 128 14.74 -16.63 -2.80
N LEU A 129 13.96 -16.76 -1.72
CA LEU A 129 14.28 -16.14 -0.42
C LEU A 129 15.23 -17.01 0.42
N PHE A 130 15.29 -18.33 0.14
CA PHE A 130 16.10 -19.31 0.88
C PHE A 130 17.31 -19.80 0.11
N GLN A 131 17.58 -19.24 -1.07
CA GLN A 131 18.67 -19.73 -1.91
C GLN A 131 20.00 -19.72 -1.16
N ASP A 132 20.66 -20.87 -1.12
CA ASP A 132 21.96 -21.07 -0.48
C ASP A 132 22.03 -20.69 1.03
N ILE A 133 20.91 -20.72 1.76
CA ILE A 133 20.87 -20.41 3.20
C ILE A 133 21.76 -21.35 4.02
N ASP A 134 21.94 -22.59 3.55
CA ASP A 134 22.76 -23.61 4.20
C ASP A 134 24.28 -23.41 3.95
N LYS A 135 24.66 -22.37 3.16
CA LYS A 135 26.05 -22.02 2.83
C LYS A 135 26.55 -20.79 3.62
N GLU A 136 26.09 -20.58 4.81
CA GLU A 136 26.51 -19.49 5.69
C GLU A 136 26.31 -18.09 5.08
N THR A 137 25.35 -17.93 4.16
CA THR A 137 25.08 -16.69 3.44
C THR A 137 24.57 -15.55 4.34
N VAL A 138 23.93 -15.90 5.45
CA VAL A 138 23.39 -15.01 6.48
C VAL A 138 23.77 -15.49 7.87
N ASP A 139 23.64 -14.59 8.87
CA ASP A 139 23.92 -14.92 10.25
C ASP A 139 22.73 -15.65 10.89
N PHE A 140 23.06 -16.57 11.80
CA PHE A 140 22.11 -17.28 12.63
C PHE A 140 22.32 -16.91 14.09
N VAL A 141 21.22 -16.65 14.78
CA VAL A 141 21.18 -16.33 16.22
C VAL A 141 20.37 -17.38 16.96
N ASP A 142 20.57 -17.47 18.26
CA ASP A 142 19.76 -18.34 19.10
C ASP A 142 18.33 -17.79 19.16
N ASN A 143 17.33 -18.69 19.15
CA ASN A 143 15.95 -18.32 19.37
C ASN A 143 15.75 -17.84 20.82
N TYR A 144 14.53 -17.43 21.17
CA TYR A 144 14.20 -16.81 22.46
C TYR A 144 14.54 -17.68 23.70
N ASP A 145 14.63 -19.00 23.58
CA ASP A 145 14.94 -19.93 24.67
C ASP A 145 16.31 -20.62 24.52
N GLY A 146 17.09 -20.28 23.48
CA GLY A 146 18.42 -20.84 23.22
C GLY A 146 18.41 -22.31 22.76
N THR A 147 17.25 -22.91 22.46
CA THR A 147 17.16 -24.33 22.08
C THR A 147 17.45 -24.60 20.61
N THR A 148 17.23 -23.60 19.76
CA THR A 148 17.43 -23.70 18.30
C THR A 148 17.98 -22.39 17.74
N LYS A 149 18.51 -22.44 16.50
CA LYS A 149 18.98 -21.27 15.78
C LYS A 149 17.99 -20.83 14.71
N GLU A 150 17.87 -19.52 14.54
CA GLU A 150 17.07 -18.89 13.50
C GLU A 150 17.90 -17.90 12.68
N PRO A 151 17.61 -17.71 11.37
CA PRO A 151 18.33 -16.76 10.55
C PRO A 151 17.94 -15.33 10.93
N LEU A 152 18.92 -14.45 11.02
CA LEU A 152 18.70 -13.02 11.27
C LEU A 152 18.00 -12.36 10.07
N LEU A 153 18.41 -12.72 8.85
CA LEU A 153 17.82 -12.31 7.57
C LEU A 153 17.68 -13.53 6.65
N LEU A 154 16.85 -13.45 5.61
CA LEU A 154 16.85 -14.41 4.52
C LEU A 154 17.69 -13.89 3.34
N PRO A 155 18.46 -14.77 2.65
CA PRO A 155 19.34 -14.36 1.54
C PRO A 155 18.56 -14.07 0.25
N ALA A 156 17.59 -13.15 0.32
CA ALA A 156 16.65 -12.83 -0.76
C ALA A 156 17.37 -12.45 -2.06
N VAL A 157 17.09 -13.19 -3.13
CA VAL A 157 17.74 -13.04 -4.45
C VAL A 157 17.15 -11.89 -5.26
N PHE A 158 16.03 -11.35 -4.84
CA PHE A 158 15.39 -10.17 -5.44
C PHE A 158 14.97 -9.18 -4.33
N PRO A 159 14.81 -7.88 -4.63
CA PRO A 159 14.43 -6.87 -3.63
C PRO A 159 12.96 -7.03 -3.20
N ASN A 160 12.68 -8.07 -2.41
CA ASN A 160 11.34 -8.40 -1.93
C ASN A 160 10.66 -7.25 -1.18
N ILE A 161 11.45 -6.37 -0.55
CA ILE A 161 10.96 -5.17 0.15
C ILE A 161 10.19 -4.21 -0.78
N LEU A 162 10.50 -4.20 -2.08
CA LEU A 162 9.80 -3.41 -3.10
C LEU A 162 8.69 -4.19 -3.80
N VAL A 163 8.75 -5.54 -3.80
CA VAL A 163 7.79 -6.38 -4.53
C VAL A 163 6.50 -6.58 -3.75
N ASN A 164 6.59 -6.76 -2.44
CA ASN A 164 5.43 -7.00 -1.57
C ASN A 164 5.21 -5.81 -0.61
N PRO A 165 3.94 -5.41 -0.37
CA PRO A 165 3.65 -4.26 0.48
C PRO A 165 3.98 -4.56 1.94
N ASN A 166 4.45 -3.54 2.66
CA ASN A 166 4.72 -3.62 4.08
C ASN A 166 4.09 -2.45 4.82
N GLN A 167 3.29 -2.76 5.83
CA GLN A 167 2.73 -1.79 6.76
C GLN A 167 3.13 -2.15 8.18
N GLY A 168 3.58 -1.18 8.97
CA GLY A 168 3.96 -1.38 10.35
C GLY A 168 3.75 -0.13 11.17
N ILE A 169 3.25 -0.30 12.39
CA ILE A 169 3.09 0.79 13.36
C ILE A 169 3.95 0.43 14.56
N ALA A 170 4.96 1.25 14.80
CA ALA A 170 5.85 1.15 15.96
C ALA A 170 5.63 2.35 16.90
N VAL A 171 6.43 2.45 17.94
CA VAL A 171 6.42 3.60 18.84
C VAL A 171 7.15 4.76 18.14
N SER A 172 6.44 5.85 17.91
CA SER A 172 6.92 7.08 17.23
C SER A 172 7.41 6.88 15.79
N MET A 173 7.23 5.69 15.22
CA MET A 173 7.61 5.37 13.85
C MET A 173 6.54 4.53 13.18
N ALA A 174 6.33 4.75 11.90
CA ALA A 174 5.47 3.94 11.05
C ALA A 174 6.20 3.57 9.75
N CYS A 175 5.83 2.47 9.18
CA CYS A 175 6.24 2.02 7.85
C CYS A 175 5.00 1.81 6.99
N ASN A 176 5.01 2.33 5.77
CA ASN A 176 4.00 2.06 4.76
C ASN A 176 4.68 2.04 3.39
N ILE A 177 5.07 0.84 2.95
CA ILE A 177 5.74 0.62 1.67
C ILE A 177 4.70 0.00 0.72
N CYS A 178 4.50 0.64 -0.44
CA CYS A 178 3.69 0.08 -1.51
C CYS A 178 4.42 -1.05 -2.23
N SER A 179 3.67 -1.90 -2.92
CA SER A 179 4.22 -2.94 -3.80
C SER A 179 4.48 -2.39 -5.20
N PHE A 180 5.45 -2.99 -5.87
CA PHE A 180 5.76 -2.74 -7.28
C PHE A 180 5.77 -4.05 -8.07
N ASN A 181 5.58 -3.95 -9.38
CA ASN A 181 5.64 -5.11 -10.24
C ASN A 181 7.02 -5.77 -10.23
N LEU A 182 7.09 -7.08 -10.00
CA LEU A 182 8.36 -7.83 -9.87
C LEU A 182 9.27 -7.66 -11.09
N LYS A 183 8.70 -7.69 -12.30
CA LYS A 183 9.46 -7.54 -13.53
C LYS A 183 10.08 -6.14 -13.60
N GLU A 184 9.30 -5.10 -13.31
CA GLU A 184 9.77 -3.72 -13.29
C GLU A 184 10.86 -3.50 -12.22
N VAL A 185 10.71 -4.10 -11.03
CA VAL A 185 11.72 -4.05 -9.96
C VAL A 185 13.02 -4.72 -10.40
N CYS A 186 12.96 -5.91 -11.01
CA CYS A 186 14.13 -6.60 -11.51
C CYS A 186 14.82 -5.80 -12.65
N ASP A 187 14.05 -5.28 -13.59
CA ASP A 187 14.57 -4.49 -14.71
C ASP A 187 15.21 -3.17 -14.23
N ALA A 188 14.57 -2.49 -13.26
CA ALA A 188 15.11 -1.30 -12.60
C ALA A 188 16.42 -1.58 -11.86
N ALA A 189 16.47 -2.66 -11.07
CA ALA A 189 17.68 -3.04 -10.34
C ALA A 189 18.83 -3.40 -11.29
N ILE A 190 18.57 -4.12 -12.39
CA ILE A 190 19.58 -4.46 -13.40
C ILE A 190 20.10 -3.20 -14.10
N ALA A 191 19.19 -2.28 -14.46
CA ALA A 191 19.58 -1.02 -15.10
C ALA A 191 20.42 -0.16 -14.15
N TYR A 192 20.01 -0.08 -12.88
CA TYR A 192 20.68 0.67 -11.83
C TYR A 192 22.08 0.13 -11.53
N ILE A 193 22.27 -1.20 -11.45
CA ILE A 193 23.58 -1.84 -11.27
C ILE A 193 24.54 -1.47 -12.42
N LYS A 194 24.04 -1.30 -13.64
CA LYS A 194 24.86 -0.95 -14.80
C LYS A 194 25.18 0.54 -14.89
N ASN A 195 24.29 1.38 -14.43
CA ASN A 195 24.42 2.83 -14.46
C ASN A 195 23.60 3.42 -13.31
N ASP A 196 24.24 4.01 -12.33
CA ASP A 196 23.63 4.62 -11.13
C ASP A 196 22.91 5.94 -11.42
N ASN A 197 23.10 6.53 -12.62
CA ASN A 197 22.50 7.80 -13.06
C ASN A 197 21.23 7.63 -13.92
N ILE A 198 20.49 6.53 -13.76
CA ILE A 198 19.22 6.33 -14.48
C ILE A 198 18.06 7.08 -13.82
N ASP A 199 17.06 7.45 -14.59
CA ASP A 199 15.74 7.79 -14.03
C ASP A 199 14.98 6.49 -13.77
N LEU A 200 14.71 6.21 -12.50
CA LEU A 200 13.99 4.99 -12.09
C LEU A 200 12.57 4.92 -12.63
N LEU A 201 11.93 6.06 -12.96
CA LEU A 201 10.60 6.11 -13.56
C LEU A 201 10.55 5.48 -14.95
N ASP A 202 11.69 5.39 -15.66
CA ASP A 202 11.77 4.72 -16.97
C ASP A 202 11.51 3.21 -16.85
N TYR A 203 11.87 2.61 -15.74
CA TYR A 203 11.78 1.16 -15.48
C TYR A 203 10.64 0.82 -14.52
N LEU A 204 10.51 1.56 -13.43
CA LEU A 204 9.53 1.38 -12.38
C LEU A 204 8.42 2.42 -12.56
N LYS A 205 7.39 2.08 -13.34
CA LYS A 205 6.40 3.04 -13.83
C LYS A 205 5.54 3.66 -12.73
N ALA A 206 5.04 2.84 -11.83
CA ALA A 206 4.21 3.21 -10.68
C ALA A 206 4.07 2.01 -9.74
N PRO A 207 3.55 2.18 -8.51
CA PRO A 207 3.14 1.06 -7.66
C PRO A 207 2.17 0.12 -8.36
N ASP A 208 2.13 -1.15 -7.93
CA ASP A 208 1.25 -2.19 -8.45
C ASP A 208 0.66 -2.97 -7.26
N PHE A 209 -0.66 -3.16 -7.23
CA PHE A 209 -1.37 -3.74 -6.10
C PHE A 209 -2.12 -5.01 -6.47
N SER A 210 -2.23 -5.91 -5.51
CA SER A 210 -2.95 -7.18 -5.67
C SER A 210 -4.45 -7.01 -5.94
N THR A 211 -5.06 -5.92 -5.47
CA THR A 211 -6.47 -5.59 -5.69
C THR A 211 -6.76 -4.93 -7.05
N GLY A 212 -5.71 -4.58 -7.83
CA GLY A 212 -5.85 -3.86 -9.10
C GLY A 212 -6.15 -2.37 -8.90
N GLY A 213 -7.12 -1.85 -9.64
CA GLY A 213 -7.48 -0.42 -9.63
C GLY A 213 -6.66 0.40 -10.63
N ASP A 214 -6.87 1.71 -10.57
CA ASP A 214 -6.17 2.71 -11.38
C ASP A 214 -5.37 3.65 -10.47
N ILE A 215 -4.06 3.79 -10.73
CA ILE A 215 -3.23 4.81 -10.06
C ILE A 215 -3.31 6.10 -10.87
N ILE A 216 -3.62 7.19 -10.18
CA ILE A 216 -3.52 8.54 -10.73
C ILE A 216 -2.05 8.96 -10.68
N VAL A 217 -1.43 9.02 -11.85
CA VAL A 217 0.00 9.30 -11.98
C VAL A 217 0.24 10.80 -12.02
N ASN A 218 0.92 11.28 -10.97
CA ASN A 218 1.60 12.57 -10.96
C ASN A 218 3.11 12.30 -10.93
N SER A 219 3.79 12.55 -12.04
CA SER A 219 5.23 12.22 -12.19
C SER A 219 6.11 12.93 -11.17
N THR A 220 5.76 14.16 -10.77
CA THR A 220 6.50 14.94 -9.77
C THR A 220 6.40 14.30 -8.38
N GLU A 221 5.20 13.90 -7.95
CA GLU A 221 5.01 13.24 -6.66
C GLU A 221 5.61 11.84 -6.64
N LEU A 222 5.50 11.05 -7.72
CA LEU A 222 6.17 9.74 -7.82
C LEU A 222 7.68 9.86 -7.75
N LYS A 223 8.27 10.85 -8.44
CA LYS A 223 9.72 11.11 -8.38
C LYS A 223 10.15 11.45 -6.97
N LYS A 224 9.41 12.30 -6.27
CA LYS A 224 9.65 12.63 -4.87
C LYS A 224 9.58 11.39 -3.95
N ILE A 225 8.60 10.49 -4.16
CA ILE A 225 8.51 9.23 -3.41
C ILE A 225 9.74 8.35 -3.70
N TYR A 226 10.18 8.24 -4.95
CA TYR A 226 11.32 7.43 -5.35
C TYR A 226 12.65 7.96 -4.80
N GLU A 227 12.77 9.27 -4.64
CA GLU A 227 13.94 9.92 -4.06
C GLU A 227 13.94 9.89 -2.53
N THR A 228 12.79 10.13 -1.89
CA THR A 228 12.72 10.38 -0.44
C THR A 228 12.05 9.27 0.38
N GLY A 229 11.33 8.36 -0.25
CA GLY A 229 10.49 7.36 0.42
C GLY A 229 9.23 7.95 1.08
N ARG A 230 8.89 9.22 0.80
CA ARG A 230 7.75 9.93 1.39
C ARG A 230 6.94 10.65 0.32
N GLY A 231 5.63 10.63 0.49
CA GLY A 231 4.67 11.28 -0.39
C GLY A 231 3.36 10.51 -0.41
N SER A 232 2.48 10.83 -1.32
CA SER A 232 1.21 10.11 -1.49
C SER A 232 0.79 10.11 -2.96
N PHE A 233 0.01 9.11 -3.33
CA PHE A 233 -0.63 9.02 -4.63
C PHE A 233 -2.05 8.48 -4.46
N LYS A 234 -2.92 8.74 -5.42
CA LYS A 234 -4.31 8.31 -5.38
C LYS A 234 -4.52 7.02 -6.16
N ILE A 235 -5.41 6.19 -5.66
CA ILE A 235 -5.84 4.94 -6.29
C ILE A 235 -7.36 5.00 -6.46
N ARG A 236 -7.87 4.65 -7.65
CA ARG A 236 -9.30 4.52 -7.96
C ARG A 236 -9.68 3.07 -8.16
N GLY A 237 -10.89 2.73 -7.72
CA GLY A 237 -11.55 1.50 -8.12
C GLY A 237 -11.97 1.52 -9.58
N LYS A 238 -12.09 0.32 -10.18
CA LYS A 238 -12.58 0.15 -11.55
C LYS A 238 -14.02 -0.30 -11.58
N TYR A 239 -14.74 0.18 -12.56
CA TYR A 239 -16.13 -0.17 -12.79
C TYR A 239 -16.42 -0.45 -14.26
N ARG A 240 -17.56 -1.06 -14.51
CA ARG A 240 -18.17 -1.18 -15.83
C ARG A 240 -19.64 -0.87 -15.75
N VAL A 241 -20.20 -0.36 -16.84
CA VAL A 241 -21.62 -0.02 -16.93
C VAL A 241 -22.35 -1.16 -17.63
N ASP A 242 -23.32 -1.76 -16.96
CA ASP A 242 -24.28 -2.69 -17.57
C ASP A 242 -25.55 -1.94 -17.94
N LYS A 243 -25.62 -1.53 -19.20
CA LYS A 243 -26.77 -0.80 -19.75
C LYS A 243 -28.06 -1.66 -19.83
N SER A 244 -27.92 -2.98 -19.90
CA SER A 244 -29.08 -3.89 -20.00
C SER A 244 -29.85 -3.97 -18.68
N ASN A 245 -29.13 -4.00 -17.57
CA ASN A 245 -29.67 -4.05 -16.21
C ASN A 245 -29.74 -2.68 -15.52
N ASN A 246 -29.29 -1.63 -16.21
CA ASN A 246 -29.24 -0.27 -15.70
C ASN A 246 -28.50 -0.17 -14.35
N CYS A 247 -27.33 -0.77 -14.30
CA CYS A 247 -26.47 -0.79 -13.11
C CYS A 247 -25.01 -0.50 -13.44
N VAL A 248 -24.26 -0.15 -12.40
CA VAL A 248 -22.80 -0.01 -12.42
C VAL A 248 -22.22 -1.12 -11.57
N GLU A 249 -21.29 -1.89 -12.12
CA GLU A 249 -20.59 -2.96 -11.44
C GLU A 249 -19.15 -2.53 -11.15
N ILE A 250 -18.77 -2.43 -9.87
CA ILE A 250 -17.41 -2.18 -9.39
C ILE A 250 -16.75 -3.54 -9.19
N TYR A 251 -15.62 -3.78 -9.87
CA TYR A 251 -14.92 -5.08 -9.84
C TYR A 251 -13.47 -5.01 -9.33
N GLU A 252 -12.89 -3.84 -9.18
CA GLU A 252 -11.60 -3.60 -8.50
C GLU A 252 -11.73 -2.38 -7.59
N ILE A 253 -11.12 -2.42 -6.41
CA ILE A 253 -11.16 -1.34 -5.43
C ILE A 253 -9.75 -0.98 -4.95
N PRO A 254 -9.54 0.23 -4.41
CA PRO A 254 -8.26 0.62 -3.83
C PRO A 254 -7.79 -0.38 -2.77
N TYR A 255 -6.48 -0.65 -2.73
CA TYR A 255 -5.85 -1.52 -1.74
C TYR A 255 -6.04 -1.05 -0.28
N THR A 256 -6.34 0.23 -0.10
CA THR A 256 -6.51 0.90 1.20
C THR A 256 -7.89 0.72 1.83
N THR A 257 -8.86 0.14 1.11
CA THR A 257 -10.26 0.05 1.54
C THR A 257 -10.84 -1.36 1.39
N THR A 258 -12.07 -1.55 1.83
CA THR A 258 -12.82 -2.81 1.69
C THR A 258 -14.15 -2.58 0.98
N ALA A 259 -14.73 -3.66 0.45
CA ALA A 259 -16.04 -3.62 -0.22
C ALA A 259 -17.12 -3.05 0.69
N GLU A 260 -17.16 -3.50 1.93
CA GLU A 260 -18.16 -3.07 2.92
C GLU A 260 -18.00 -1.58 3.27
N ALA A 261 -16.76 -1.06 3.35
CA ALA A 261 -16.55 0.36 3.62
C ALA A 261 -17.09 1.25 2.48
N ILE A 262 -16.97 0.80 1.24
CA ILE A 262 -17.54 1.48 0.07
C ILE A 262 -19.06 1.39 0.11
N ILE A 263 -19.62 0.20 0.34
CA ILE A 263 -21.08 -0.03 0.42
C ILE A 263 -21.69 0.83 1.53
N ASP A 264 -21.11 0.80 2.74
CA ASP A 264 -21.54 1.60 3.89
C ASP A 264 -21.52 3.11 3.55
N SER A 265 -20.47 3.58 2.88
CA SER A 265 -20.32 4.97 2.48
C SER A 265 -21.39 5.38 1.47
N VAL A 266 -21.61 4.57 0.42
CA VAL A 266 -22.66 4.82 -0.58
C VAL A 266 -24.06 4.82 0.07
N ALA A 267 -24.35 3.83 0.92
CA ALA A 267 -25.64 3.75 1.62
C ALA A 267 -25.89 4.98 2.50
N ASN A 268 -24.86 5.51 3.17
CA ASN A 268 -24.95 6.72 3.97
C ASN A 268 -25.20 7.98 3.10
N LEU A 269 -24.61 8.08 1.92
CA LEU A 269 -24.86 9.17 0.98
C LEU A 269 -26.29 9.13 0.45
N VAL A 270 -26.84 7.94 0.17
CA VAL A 270 -28.24 7.79 -0.25
C VAL A 270 -29.20 8.11 0.90
N LYS A 271 -28.95 7.61 2.11
CA LYS A 271 -29.80 7.89 3.29
C LYS A 271 -29.81 9.36 3.67
N SER A 272 -28.69 10.06 3.54
CA SER A 272 -28.58 11.50 3.79
C SER A 272 -29.17 12.37 2.67
N GLY A 273 -29.62 11.78 1.55
CA GLY A 273 -30.16 12.49 0.40
C GLY A 273 -29.12 13.22 -0.45
N LYS A 274 -27.82 13.05 -0.18
CA LYS A 274 -26.73 13.64 -0.98
C LYS A 274 -26.61 13.02 -2.37
N ILE A 275 -26.97 11.75 -2.50
CA ILE A 275 -27.07 11.03 -3.77
C ILE A 275 -28.48 10.43 -3.86
N LYS A 276 -29.22 10.82 -4.89
CA LYS A 276 -30.58 10.33 -5.17
C LYS A 276 -30.64 9.42 -6.40
N ASP A 277 -29.51 9.24 -7.05
CA ASP A 277 -29.35 8.57 -8.34
C ASP A 277 -29.31 7.04 -8.22
N ILE A 278 -28.93 6.53 -7.04
CA ILE A 278 -28.81 5.12 -6.71
C ILE A 278 -30.10 4.62 -6.05
N THR A 279 -30.62 3.50 -6.51
CA THR A 279 -31.83 2.86 -5.98
C THR A 279 -31.51 1.71 -5.04
N ASP A 280 -30.43 0.96 -5.32
CA ASP A 280 -29.98 -0.17 -4.48
C ASP A 280 -28.47 -0.40 -4.62
N VAL A 281 -27.86 -0.98 -3.57
CA VAL A 281 -26.45 -1.34 -3.51
C VAL A 281 -26.32 -2.77 -3.01
N ARG A 282 -25.68 -3.65 -3.80
CA ARG A 282 -25.52 -5.05 -3.48
C ARG A 282 -24.08 -5.50 -3.53
N ASP A 283 -23.68 -6.35 -2.58
CA ASP A 283 -22.46 -7.14 -2.68
C ASP A 283 -22.77 -8.45 -3.40
N GLU A 284 -22.25 -8.60 -4.61
CA GLU A 284 -22.38 -9.80 -5.45
C GLU A 284 -21.02 -10.51 -5.62
N THR A 285 -20.09 -10.28 -4.68
CA THR A 285 -18.78 -10.91 -4.66
C THR A 285 -18.88 -12.42 -4.56
N ASP A 286 -18.27 -13.14 -5.49
CA ASP A 286 -18.29 -14.60 -5.58
C ASP A 286 -16.88 -15.18 -5.80
N LEU A 287 -16.80 -16.45 -6.20
CA LEU A 287 -15.53 -17.13 -6.51
C LEU A 287 -14.81 -16.53 -7.73
N LYS A 288 -15.48 -15.75 -8.56
CA LYS A 288 -14.87 -15.08 -9.73
C LYS A 288 -14.18 -13.76 -9.36
N GLY A 289 -14.47 -13.23 -8.17
CA GLY A 289 -13.86 -12.03 -7.66
C GLY A 289 -14.83 -11.03 -7.05
N LEU A 290 -14.31 -9.85 -6.74
CA LEU A 290 -15.07 -8.73 -6.20
C LEU A 290 -16.11 -8.24 -7.21
N LYS A 291 -17.33 -8.01 -6.73
CA LYS A 291 -18.41 -7.39 -7.49
C LYS A 291 -19.37 -6.64 -6.57
N ILE A 292 -19.34 -5.31 -6.62
CA ILE A 292 -20.32 -4.43 -5.97
C ILE A 292 -21.21 -3.88 -7.09
N THR A 293 -22.52 -4.11 -7.00
CA THR A 293 -23.49 -3.66 -7.98
C THR A 293 -24.30 -2.50 -7.45
N LEU A 294 -24.33 -1.40 -8.18
CA LEU A 294 -25.10 -0.19 -7.91
C LEU A 294 -26.24 -0.11 -8.93
N ASP A 295 -27.48 -0.29 -8.51
CA ASP A 295 -28.65 -0.06 -9.36
C ASP A 295 -28.92 1.44 -9.46
N ILE A 296 -28.99 1.96 -10.68
CA ILE A 296 -29.13 3.39 -10.93
C ILE A 296 -30.47 3.72 -11.61
N LYS A 297 -30.97 4.93 -11.46
CA LYS A 297 -32.16 5.38 -12.16
C LYS A 297 -31.89 5.53 -13.65
N ARG A 298 -32.89 5.27 -14.50
CA ARG A 298 -32.75 5.27 -15.98
C ARG A 298 -32.27 6.58 -16.59
N SER A 299 -32.49 7.72 -15.91
CA SER A 299 -32.12 9.07 -16.39
C SER A 299 -30.72 9.52 -15.94
N VAL A 300 -29.98 8.67 -15.21
CA VAL A 300 -28.70 9.04 -14.62
C VAL A 300 -27.58 8.73 -15.60
N ASP A 301 -26.65 9.67 -15.74
CA ASP A 301 -25.37 9.44 -16.41
C ASP A 301 -24.43 8.67 -15.47
N PRO A 302 -24.05 7.43 -15.82
CA PRO A 302 -23.19 6.62 -14.97
C PRO A 302 -21.81 7.23 -14.74
N GLU A 303 -21.23 7.94 -15.72
CA GLU A 303 -19.90 8.56 -15.58
C GLU A 303 -19.92 9.71 -14.60
N ALA A 304 -20.92 10.60 -14.70
CA ALA A 304 -21.13 11.68 -13.75
C ALA A 304 -21.37 11.16 -12.32
N LEU A 305 -22.14 10.09 -12.18
CA LEU A 305 -22.36 9.42 -10.87
C LEU A 305 -21.05 8.85 -10.31
N MET A 306 -20.28 8.12 -11.11
CA MET A 306 -19.02 7.54 -10.65
C MET A 306 -18.01 8.61 -10.24
N ASN A 307 -17.97 9.72 -10.96
CA ASN A 307 -17.14 10.85 -10.60
C ASN A 307 -17.52 11.46 -9.24
N LYS A 308 -18.84 11.53 -8.92
CA LYS A 308 -19.31 11.92 -7.58
C LYS A 308 -18.88 10.90 -6.51
N LEU A 309 -19.00 9.60 -6.81
CA LEU A 309 -18.64 8.54 -5.88
C LEU A 309 -17.13 8.51 -5.60
N TYR A 310 -16.28 8.74 -6.58
CA TYR A 310 -14.84 8.87 -6.38
C TYR A 310 -14.48 9.98 -5.39
N LYS A 311 -15.20 11.08 -5.40
CA LYS A 311 -14.95 12.20 -4.49
C LYS A 311 -15.52 12.01 -3.09
N LEU A 312 -16.65 11.31 -2.97
CA LEU A 312 -17.44 11.22 -1.74
C LEU A 312 -17.28 9.90 -0.98
N THR A 313 -16.59 8.92 -1.55
CA THR A 313 -16.42 7.57 -0.97
C THR A 313 -14.98 7.10 -1.06
N PRO A 314 -14.59 6.03 -0.32
CA PRO A 314 -13.26 5.41 -0.44
C PRO A 314 -13.01 4.68 -1.77
N LEU A 315 -13.88 4.86 -2.79
CA LEU A 315 -13.65 4.32 -4.12
C LEU A 315 -12.47 5.01 -4.84
N GLU A 316 -12.15 6.25 -4.48
CA GLU A 316 -10.86 6.88 -4.68
C GLU A 316 -10.25 7.15 -3.31
N ASP A 317 -9.05 6.66 -3.07
CA ASP A 317 -8.37 6.85 -1.79
C ASP A 317 -6.88 7.14 -2.00
N SER A 318 -6.25 7.72 -0.99
CA SER A 318 -4.85 8.12 -1.02
C SER A 318 -3.98 7.11 -0.28
N PHE A 319 -2.94 6.60 -0.96
CA PHE A 319 -1.90 5.81 -0.34
C PHE A 319 -0.74 6.71 0.10
N GLY A 320 -0.56 6.88 1.41
CA GLY A 320 0.56 7.64 1.98
C GLY A 320 1.80 6.77 2.11
N CYS A 321 2.88 7.11 1.40
CA CYS A 321 4.15 6.41 1.45
C CYS A 321 5.01 6.88 2.63
N ASN A 322 5.60 5.91 3.34
CA ASN A 322 6.64 6.11 4.33
C ASN A 322 7.55 4.88 4.34
N PHE A 323 8.60 4.89 3.53
CA PHE A 323 9.50 3.77 3.30
C PHE A 323 10.54 3.67 4.41
N ASN A 324 10.06 3.38 5.60
CA ASN A 324 10.89 3.19 6.78
C ASN A 324 11.27 1.70 6.88
N ILE A 325 12.56 1.41 6.76
CA ILE A 325 13.11 0.05 6.79
C ILE A 325 14.27 -0.04 7.76
N LEU A 326 14.60 -1.24 8.20
CA LEU A 326 15.80 -1.50 8.98
C LEU A 326 16.95 -1.88 8.03
N VAL A 327 18.04 -1.15 8.12
CA VAL A 327 19.32 -1.47 7.46
C VAL A 327 20.36 -1.65 8.56
N ASN A 328 20.95 -2.84 8.65
CA ASN A 328 21.89 -3.21 9.70
C ASN A 328 21.34 -2.96 11.12
N GLY A 329 20.03 -3.19 11.33
CA GLY A 329 19.34 -3.01 12.61
C GLY A 329 18.95 -1.56 12.95
N PHE A 330 19.22 -0.59 12.06
CA PHE A 330 18.87 0.82 12.28
C PHE A 330 17.71 1.25 11.37
N PRO A 331 16.66 1.89 11.91
CA PRO A 331 15.55 2.38 11.11
C PRO A 331 15.98 3.59 10.26
N GLN A 332 15.68 3.53 8.96
CA GLN A 332 15.99 4.59 8.01
C GLN A 332 14.80 4.76 7.05
N VAL A 333 14.51 6.02 6.70
CA VAL A 333 13.55 6.32 5.62
C VAL A 333 14.34 6.50 4.34
N LEU A 334 14.16 5.59 3.40
CA LEU A 334 14.92 5.55 2.14
C LEU A 334 13.97 5.66 0.96
N GLY A 335 14.40 6.37 -0.09
CA GLY A 335 13.77 6.28 -1.40
C GLY A 335 14.07 4.95 -2.08
N VAL A 336 13.46 4.71 -3.24
CA VAL A 336 13.67 3.46 -4.01
C VAL A 336 15.16 3.24 -4.32
N LYS A 337 15.87 4.31 -4.71
CA LYS A 337 17.32 4.25 -4.97
C LYS A 337 18.09 3.76 -3.75
N GLY A 338 17.88 4.37 -2.58
CA GLY A 338 18.56 3.98 -1.35
C GLY A 338 18.21 2.55 -0.89
N ILE A 339 16.98 2.08 -1.17
CA ILE A 339 16.58 0.69 -0.90
C ILE A 339 17.33 -0.27 -1.85
N LEU A 340 17.47 0.09 -3.13
CA LEU A 340 18.23 -0.72 -4.08
C LEU A 340 19.72 -0.77 -3.70
N ASP A 341 20.33 0.35 -3.30
CA ASP A 341 21.72 0.39 -2.81
C ASP A 341 21.92 -0.58 -1.64
N ALA A 342 21.09 -0.46 -0.61
CA ALA A 342 21.17 -1.30 0.58
C ALA A 342 20.93 -2.80 0.26
N TRP A 343 19.98 -3.10 -0.65
CA TRP A 343 19.72 -4.47 -1.07
C TRP A 343 20.87 -5.05 -1.92
N ILE A 344 21.44 -4.28 -2.84
CA ILE A 344 22.58 -4.71 -3.67
C ILE A 344 23.78 -5.03 -2.77
N GLU A 345 24.09 -4.14 -1.81
CA GLU A 345 25.16 -4.38 -0.85
C GLU A 345 24.93 -5.66 -0.04
N PHE A 346 23.73 -5.84 0.50
CA PHE A 346 23.34 -7.05 1.22
C PHE A 346 23.48 -8.30 0.35
N ARG A 347 22.99 -8.26 -0.90
CA ARG A 347 23.07 -9.41 -1.82
C ARG A 347 24.51 -9.73 -2.22
N MET A 348 25.33 -8.71 -2.43
CA MET A 348 26.78 -8.89 -2.69
C MET A 348 27.45 -9.63 -1.52
N GLN A 349 27.13 -9.26 -0.27
CA GLN A 349 27.65 -9.94 0.91
C GLN A 349 27.19 -11.40 0.95
N CYS A 350 25.93 -11.69 0.66
CA CYS A 350 25.43 -13.08 0.58
C CYS A 350 26.19 -13.91 -0.45
N ILE A 351 26.43 -13.38 -1.64
CA ILE A 351 27.19 -14.08 -2.70
C ILE A 351 28.66 -14.27 -2.30
N LYS A 352 29.30 -13.25 -1.74
CA LYS A 352 30.70 -13.37 -1.28
C LYS A 352 30.81 -14.45 -0.17
N ARG A 353 29.89 -14.51 0.77
CA ARG A 353 29.85 -15.52 1.83
C ARG A 353 29.62 -16.93 1.26
N GLN A 354 28.65 -17.09 0.35
CA GLN A 354 28.42 -18.33 -0.40
C GLN A 354 29.68 -18.79 -1.11
N THR A 355 30.34 -17.88 -1.85
CA THR A 355 31.57 -18.18 -2.60
C THR A 355 32.69 -18.60 -1.67
N ALA A 356 32.89 -17.92 -0.54
CA ALA A 356 33.88 -18.31 0.46
C ALA A 356 33.60 -19.70 1.07
N PHE A 357 32.34 -20.02 1.32
CA PHE A 357 31.93 -21.35 1.77
C PHE A 357 32.25 -22.41 0.71
N ASP A 358 31.91 -22.17 -0.55
CA ASP A 358 32.17 -23.12 -1.64
C ASP A 358 33.68 -23.28 -1.89
N ILE A 359 34.49 -22.20 -1.83
CA ILE A 359 35.96 -22.31 -1.86
C ILE A 359 36.46 -23.18 -0.73
N ARG A 360 36.08 -22.94 0.51
CA ARG A 360 36.47 -23.72 1.68
C ARG A 360 36.17 -25.19 1.47
N LYS A 361 34.93 -25.54 1.11
CA LYS A 361 34.51 -26.92 0.91
C LYS A 361 35.22 -27.63 -0.24
N LYS A 362 35.46 -26.93 -1.34
CA LYS A 362 36.20 -27.47 -2.48
C LYS A 362 37.70 -27.64 -2.15
N THR A 363 38.29 -26.72 -1.41
CA THR A 363 39.67 -26.77 -0.95
C THR A 363 39.86 -27.93 0.03
N GLU A 364 38.95 -28.14 1.01
CA GLU A 364 38.94 -29.30 1.89
C GLU A 364 38.91 -30.59 1.07
N ARG A 365 38.04 -30.69 0.07
CA ARG A 365 37.94 -31.85 -0.82
C ARG A 365 39.19 -32.06 -1.66
N LEU A 366 39.72 -31.00 -2.26
CA LEU A 366 40.97 -31.03 -3.06
C LEU A 366 42.13 -31.56 -2.22
N HIS A 367 42.28 -31.05 -0.99
CA HIS A 367 43.31 -31.47 -0.05
C HIS A 367 43.29 -32.97 0.23
N LEU A 368 42.11 -33.56 0.48
CA LEU A 368 41.94 -34.99 0.67
C LEU A 368 42.31 -35.82 -0.58
N LEU A 369 41.92 -35.31 -1.77
CA LEU A 369 42.24 -35.99 -3.04
C LEU A 369 43.73 -35.91 -3.40
N GLU A 370 44.42 -34.83 -3.04
CA GLU A 370 45.87 -34.69 -3.22
C GLU A 370 46.63 -35.71 -2.33
N GLY A 371 46.14 -35.95 -1.10
CA GLY A 371 46.63 -37.05 -0.25
C GLY A 371 46.44 -38.42 -0.91
N LEU A 372 45.25 -38.67 -1.44
CA LEU A 372 44.93 -39.92 -2.14
C LEU A 372 45.83 -40.10 -3.39
N GLN A 373 46.13 -39.05 -4.13
CA GLN A 373 46.99 -39.06 -5.31
C GLN A 373 48.41 -39.57 -4.97
N LYS A 374 48.97 -39.20 -3.79
CA LYS A 374 50.27 -39.67 -3.36
C LYS A 374 50.29 -41.18 -3.12
N ILE A 375 49.18 -41.79 -2.67
CA ILE A 375 49.07 -43.21 -2.40
C ILE A 375 48.86 -44.03 -3.66
N ILE A 376 48.31 -43.51 -4.73
CA ILE A 376 48.15 -44.22 -6.00
C ILE A 376 49.49 -44.72 -6.53
N LEU A 377 50.55 -43.98 -6.27
CA LEU A 377 51.88 -44.34 -6.71
C LEU A 377 52.41 -45.63 -6.07
N ASP A 378 51.92 -46.01 -4.88
CA ASP A 378 52.29 -47.25 -4.19
C ASP A 378 51.17 -47.71 -3.21
N ILE A 379 50.05 -48.23 -3.76
CA ILE A 379 48.92 -48.76 -2.98
C ILE A 379 49.33 -49.93 -2.12
N ASP A 380 50.20 -50.79 -2.61
CA ASP A 380 50.69 -51.96 -1.87
C ASP A 380 51.45 -51.53 -0.62
N LYS A 381 52.18 -50.45 -0.64
CA LYS A 381 52.82 -49.87 0.54
C LYS A 381 51.78 -49.37 1.56
N ALA A 382 50.69 -48.74 1.15
CA ALA A 382 49.63 -48.35 2.05
C ALA A 382 49.00 -49.54 2.75
N ILE A 383 48.66 -50.60 1.98
CA ILE A 383 48.09 -51.82 2.52
C ILE A 383 49.08 -52.51 3.47
N ARG A 384 50.36 -52.54 3.15
CA ARG A 384 51.41 -53.13 4.05
C ARG A 384 51.52 -52.34 5.35
N ILE A 385 51.49 -51.00 5.31
CA ILE A 385 51.53 -50.19 6.51
C ILE A 385 50.30 -50.48 7.39
N ILE A 386 49.10 -50.49 6.83
CA ILE A 386 47.87 -50.72 7.59
C ILE A 386 47.87 -52.11 8.21
N ARG A 387 48.21 -53.12 7.43
CA ARG A 387 48.24 -54.53 7.92
C ARG A 387 49.37 -54.81 8.87
N GLY A 388 50.49 -54.12 8.76
CA GLY A 388 51.67 -54.33 9.63
C GLY A 388 51.59 -53.47 10.92
N THR A 389 50.60 -52.69 11.11
CA THR A 389 50.40 -51.90 12.34
C THR A 389 49.61 -52.66 13.36
N GLU A 390 50.20 -52.91 14.54
CA GLU A 390 49.61 -53.73 15.62
C GLU A 390 48.49 -52.97 16.37
N GLN A 391 48.60 -51.68 16.52
CA GLN A 391 47.63 -50.86 17.26
C GLN A 391 46.87 -49.89 16.32
N GLU A 392 45.55 -49.92 16.39
CA GLU A 392 44.69 -49.07 15.55
C GLU A 392 45.06 -47.55 15.60
N ALA A 393 45.38 -47.03 16.79
CA ALA A 393 45.81 -45.65 16.99
C ALA A 393 47.13 -45.27 16.27
N GLN A 394 47.95 -46.28 15.84
CA GLN A 394 49.21 -46.02 15.12
C GLN A 394 49.03 -46.06 13.58
N VAL A 395 47.87 -46.43 13.06
CA VAL A 395 47.63 -46.55 11.61
C VAL A 395 47.77 -45.17 10.95
N VAL A 396 47.13 -44.15 11.48
CA VAL A 396 47.20 -42.78 10.96
C VAL A 396 48.61 -42.22 11.01
N PRO A 397 49.33 -42.19 12.15
CA PRO A 397 50.72 -41.77 12.22
C PRO A 397 51.67 -42.53 11.25
N ASN A 398 51.50 -43.85 11.09
CA ASN A 398 52.32 -44.61 10.18
C ASN A 398 52.06 -44.31 8.70
N LEU A 399 50.80 -44.01 8.32
CA LEU A 399 50.46 -43.54 6.99
C LEU A 399 51.03 -42.14 6.72
N MET A 400 50.94 -41.24 7.70
CA MET A 400 51.52 -39.89 7.63
C MET A 400 53.02 -39.97 7.31
N ASN A 401 53.76 -40.74 8.09
CA ASN A 401 55.19 -40.92 7.90
C ASN A 401 55.53 -41.64 6.58
N GLY A 402 54.75 -42.64 6.21
CA GLY A 402 55.00 -43.45 5.02
C GLY A 402 54.83 -42.70 3.69
N PHE A 403 53.90 -41.72 3.64
CA PHE A 403 53.55 -40.99 2.42
C PHE A 403 53.78 -39.50 2.49
N SER A 404 54.28 -39.00 3.60
CA SER A 404 54.43 -37.54 3.85
C SER A 404 53.11 -36.78 3.62
N ILE A 405 52.08 -37.25 4.27
CA ILE A 405 50.71 -36.68 4.27
C ILE A 405 50.37 -36.24 5.69
N ASP A 406 49.39 -35.36 5.80
CA ASP A 406 48.90 -34.90 7.11
C ASP A 406 47.82 -35.85 7.69
N GLU A 407 47.41 -35.55 8.92
CA GLU A 407 46.46 -36.34 9.69
C GLU A 407 45.12 -36.52 8.99
N LEU A 408 44.52 -35.40 8.48
CA LEU A 408 43.23 -35.41 7.79
C LEU A 408 43.27 -36.26 6.51
N GLN A 409 44.37 -36.19 5.76
CA GLN A 409 44.61 -37.03 4.58
C GLN A 409 44.77 -38.50 4.96
N ALA A 410 45.53 -38.78 6.02
CA ALA A 410 45.78 -40.13 6.49
C ALA A 410 44.50 -40.79 7.05
N GLU A 411 43.69 -40.08 7.83
CA GLU A 411 42.38 -40.55 8.30
C GLU A 411 41.44 -40.86 7.13
N PHE A 412 41.30 -39.92 6.17
CA PHE A 412 40.48 -40.15 4.99
C PHE A 412 40.88 -41.44 4.23
N ILE A 413 42.17 -41.70 4.13
CA ILE A 413 42.69 -42.85 3.45
C ILE A 413 42.45 -44.14 4.26
N ALA A 414 42.64 -44.10 5.57
CA ALA A 414 42.39 -45.25 6.45
C ALA A 414 40.93 -45.70 6.43
N GLU A 415 39.98 -44.74 6.23
CA GLU A 415 38.55 -45.02 6.15
C GLU A 415 38.06 -45.49 4.77
N ILE A 416 38.93 -45.52 3.74
CA ILE A 416 38.55 -45.94 2.40
C ILE A 416 38.14 -47.42 2.43
N LYS A 417 36.92 -47.73 1.99
CA LYS A 417 36.45 -49.09 1.87
C LYS A 417 37.33 -49.88 0.90
N LEU A 418 37.77 -51.08 1.26
CA LEU A 418 38.66 -51.94 0.43
C LEU A 418 38.22 -52.07 -1.03
N ARG A 419 36.89 -52.16 -1.28
CA ARG A 419 36.35 -52.18 -2.65
C ARG A 419 36.65 -50.93 -3.47
N ASN A 420 36.95 -49.80 -2.82
CA ASN A 420 37.24 -48.52 -3.45
C ASN A 420 38.75 -48.27 -3.66
N LEU A 421 39.61 -49.22 -3.27
CA LEU A 421 41.03 -49.18 -3.55
C LEU A 421 41.39 -49.74 -4.95
N ASN A 422 40.37 -49.97 -5.81
CA ASN A 422 40.63 -50.39 -7.19
C ASN A 422 41.10 -49.18 -8.04
N LYS A 423 41.95 -49.47 -9.03
CA LYS A 423 42.58 -48.48 -9.91
C LYS A 423 41.57 -47.56 -10.60
N ALA A 424 40.41 -48.09 -11.04
CA ALA A 424 39.39 -47.31 -11.73
C ALA A 424 38.73 -46.27 -10.81
N TYR A 425 38.41 -46.61 -9.56
CA TYR A 425 37.85 -45.65 -8.59
C TYR A 425 38.83 -44.54 -8.28
N ILE A 426 40.08 -44.87 -8.08
CA ILE A 426 41.11 -43.89 -7.71
C ILE A 426 41.40 -42.95 -8.87
N ILE A 427 41.54 -43.46 -10.10
CA ILE A 427 41.68 -42.60 -11.29
C ILE A 427 40.48 -41.64 -11.44
N LYS A 428 39.28 -42.14 -11.20
CA LYS A 428 38.09 -41.29 -11.21
C LYS A 428 38.13 -40.19 -10.15
N GLN A 429 38.55 -40.48 -8.93
CA GLN A 429 38.67 -39.48 -7.85
C GLN A 429 39.78 -38.48 -8.13
N THR A 430 40.91 -38.90 -8.69
CA THR A 430 42.03 -38.00 -9.02
C THR A 430 41.80 -37.17 -10.28
N SER A 431 40.95 -37.61 -11.21
CA SER A 431 40.55 -36.80 -12.35
C SER A 431 39.72 -35.57 -11.95
N GLU A 432 39.14 -35.57 -10.73
CA GLU A 432 38.43 -34.40 -10.16
C GLU A 432 39.39 -33.28 -9.75
N ILE A 433 40.69 -33.55 -9.50
CA ILE A 433 41.66 -32.60 -8.93
C ILE A 433 41.81 -31.36 -9.83
N GLU A 434 42.01 -31.55 -11.13
CA GLU A 434 42.17 -30.41 -12.05
C GLU A 434 40.89 -29.58 -12.20
N SER A 435 39.73 -30.24 -12.24
CA SER A 435 38.44 -29.60 -12.25
C SER A 435 38.23 -28.78 -10.98
N LEU A 436 38.53 -29.36 -9.80
CA LEU A 436 38.42 -28.63 -8.54
C LEU A 436 39.35 -27.43 -8.44
N ARG A 437 40.59 -27.56 -8.93
CA ARG A 437 41.54 -26.44 -8.97
C ARG A 437 41.03 -25.28 -9.88
N ALA A 438 40.51 -25.64 -11.06
CA ALA A 438 39.94 -24.65 -11.96
C ALA A 438 38.68 -23.97 -11.35
N GLU A 439 37.81 -24.75 -10.71
CA GLU A 439 36.61 -24.24 -10.04
C GLU A 439 36.97 -23.34 -8.84
N ILE A 440 37.97 -23.70 -8.03
CA ILE A 440 38.47 -22.88 -6.92
C ILE A 440 39.03 -21.56 -7.45
N ALA A 441 39.84 -21.61 -8.52
CA ALA A 441 40.40 -20.39 -9.11
C ALA A 441 39.32 -19.47 -9.68
N ASP A 442 38.26 -20.01 -10.29
CA ASP A 442 37.11 -19.23 -10.76
C ASP A 442 36.32 -18.61 -9.61
N LEU A 443 36.07 -19.36 -8.54
CA LEU A 443 35.40 -18.86 -7.34
C LEU A 443 36.23 -17.79 -6.63
N GLU A 444 37.56 -17.94 -6.55
CA GLU A 444 38.44 -16.89 -6.00
C GLU A 444 38.41 -15.61 -6.84
N ASP A 445 38.34 -15.74 -8.16
CA ASP A 445 38.19 -14.60 -9.05
C ASP A 445 36.84 -13.89 -8.87
N ILE A 446 35.75 -14.66 -8.68
CA ILE A 446 34.43 -14.12 -8.31
C ILE A 446 34.50 -13.37 -6.98
N TYR A 447 35.13 -13.98 -5.96
CA TYR A 447 35.25 -13.39 -4.63
C TYR A 447 35.99 -12.05 -4.63
N ARG A 448 37.05 -11.92 -5.46
CA ARG A 448 37.90 -10.72 -5.54
C ARG A 448 37.30 -9.61 -6.40
N LYS A 449 36.54 -9.95 -7.45
CA LYS A 449 36.03 -8.98 -8.44
C LYS A 449 34.56 -8.66 -8.23
N GLU A 450 34.26 -7.48 -7.73
CA GLU A 450 32.90 -7.01 -7.50
C GLU A 450 32.05 -7.01 -8.79
N SER A 451 32.65 -6.68 -9.93
CA SER A 451 31.95 -6.73 -11.22
C SER A 451 31.37 -8.10 -11.53
N ARG A 452 32.10 -9.18 -11.22
CA ARG A 452 31.57 -10.55 -11.40
C ARG A 452 30.41 -10.88 -10.45
N VAL A 453 30.48 -10.38 -9.21
CA VAL A 453 29.38 -10.54 -8.25
C VAL A 453 28.13 -9.82 -8.75
N LEU A 454 28.29 -8.58 -9.26
CA LEU A 454 27.18 -7.81 -9.85
C LEU A 454 26.61 -8.49 -11.10
N ASP A 455 27.44 -9.11 -11.94
CA ASP A 455 26.97 -9.90 -13.09
C ASP A 455 26.11 -11.11 -12.66
N ILE A 456 26.50 -11.78 -11.57
CA ILE A 456 25.72 -12.87 -10.98
C ILE A 456 24.36 -12.34 -10.51
N ILE A 457 24.32 -11.22 -9.80
CA ILE A 457 23.06 -10.57 -9.37
C ILE A 457 22.17 -10.25 -10.58
N CYS A 458 22.73 -9.61 -11.60
CA CYS A 458 21.99 -9.28 -12.83
C CYS A 458 21.42 -10.54 -13.52
N LYS A 459 22.18 -11.65 -13.54
CA LYS A 459 21.71 -12.92 -14.10
C LYS A 459 20.56 -13.49 -13.27
N GLN A 460 20.71 -13.53 -11.96
CA GLN A 460 19.68 -14.02 -11.04
C GLN A 460 18.37 -13.22 -11.19
N LEU A 461 18.44 -11.89 -11.22
CA LEU A 461 17.28 -11.02 -11.43
C LEU A 461 16.57 -11.27 -12.76
N LYS A 462 17.34 -11.51 -13.86
CA LYS A 462 16.76 -11.86 -15.16
C LYS A 462 16.03 -13.20 -15.11
N ASP A 463 16.61 -14.18 -14.46
CA ASP A 463 16.01 -15.52 -14.33
C ASP A 463 14.72 -15.46 -13.49
N ILE A 464 14.70 -14.69 -12.40
CA ILE A 464 13.51 -14.43 -11.57
C ILE A 464 12.44 -13.67 -12.35
N SER A 465 12.80 -12.60 -13.04
CA SER A 465 11.88 -11.82 -13.88
C SER A 465 11.22 -12.70 -14.96
N LYS A 466 12.00 -13.59 -15.59
CA LYS A 466 11.49 -14.54 -16.59
C LYS A 466 10.58 -15.62 -15.98
N LYS A 467 10.91 -16.11 -14.79
CA LYS A 467 10.21 -17.26 -14.16
C LYS A 467 8.93 -16.84 -13.47
N TYR A 468 8.93 -15.68 -12.80
CA TYR A 468 7.84 -15.25 -11.92
C TYR A 468 7.21 -13.91 -12.32
N GLY A 469 7.75 -13.23 -13.34
CA GLY A 469 7.21 -11.95 -13.80
C GLY A 469 5.79 -12.09 -14.32
N MET A 470 4.91 -11.18 -13.87
CA MET A 470 3.52 -11.10 -14.28
C MET A 470 3.23 -9.71 -14.88
N PRO A 471 2.22 -9.59 -15.76
CA PRO A 471 1.71 -8.28 -16.17
C PRO A 471 1.24 -7.47 -14.95
N ARG A 472 1.27 -6.15 -15.05
CA ARG A 472 0.70 -5.26 -14.02
C ARG A 472 -0.78 -5.54 -13.83
N ARG A 473 -1.23 -5.50 -12.58
CA ARG A 473 -2.65 -5.55 -12.23
C ARG A 473 -3.25 -4.16 -12.14
N THR A 474 -2.51 -3.20 -11.60
CA THR A 474 -2.95 -1.81 -11.46
C THR A 474 -2.63 -1.03 -12.72
N SER A 475 -3.63 -0.42 -13.34
CA SER A 475 -3.47 0.46 -14.49
C SER A 475 -3.03 1.86 -14.06
N MET A 476 -2.64 2.68 -15.02
CA MET A 476 -2.17 4.06 -14.78
C MET A 476 -3.02 5.03 -15.57
N ILE A 477 -3.48 6.09 -14.93
CA ILE A 477 -4.21 7.20 -15.53
C ILE A 477 -3.41 8.48 -15.26
N SER A 478 -3.17 9.29 -16.30
CA SER A 478 -2.57 10.62 -16.10
C SER A 478 -3.54 11.54 -15.36
N GLU A 479 -3.04 12.30 -14.41
CA GLU A 479 -3.82 13.31 -13.68
C GLU A 479 -4.46 14.34 -14.63
N GLU A 480 -3.80 14.65 -15.75
CA GLU A 480 -4.29 15.57 -16.79
C GLU A 480 -5.59 15.12 -17.48
N HIS A 481 -5.89 13.81 -17.44
CA HIS A 481 -7.13 13.25 -18.03
C HIS A 481 -8.29 13.18 -17.04
N ILE A 482 -8.12 13.69 -15.83
CA ILE A 482 -9.15 13.68 -14.80
C ILE A 482 -9.80 15.06 -14.77
N GLU A 483 -11.09 15.11 -15.09
CA GLU A 483 -11.88 16.33 -14.91
C GLU A 483 -11.90 16.72 -13.42
N GLU A 484 -11.42 17.91 -13.09
CA GLU A 484 -11.56 18.47 -11.75
C GLU A 484 -13.05 18.74 -11.47
N ILE A 485 -13.65 17.87 -10.68
CA ILE A 485 -14.99 18.09 -10.18
C ILE A 485 -14.91 19.05 -9.01
N THR A 486 -15.34 20.29 -9.25
CA THR A 486 -15.51 21.29 -8.20
C THR A 486 -16.69 20.91 -7.29
N GLU A 487 -16.74 21.45 -6.08
CA GLU A 487 -17.89 21.25 -5.18
C GLU A 487 -19.22 21.65 -5.82
N GLU A 488 -19.19 22.65 -6.69
CA GLU A 488 -20.37 23.11 -7.44
C GLU A 488 -20.92 22.05 -8.42
N HIS A 489 -20.06 21.18 -9.00
CA HIS A 489 -20.50 20.08 -9.85
C HIS A 489 -21.24 18.98 -9.07
N LEU A 490 -20.98 18.86 -7.75
CA LEU A 490 -21.62 17.88 -6.89
C LEU A 490 -23.01 18.28 -6.43
N ILE A 491 -23.37 19.56 -6.57
CA ILE A 491 -24.65 20.11 -6.16
C ILE A 491 -25.70 19.83 -7.24
N GLU A 492 -26.81 19.25 -6.83
CA GLU A 492 -27.95 19.00 -7.72
C GLU A 492 -28.59 20.33 -8.14
N ASP A 493 -28.77 20.56 -9.45
CA ASP A 493 -29.49 21.72 -9.96
C ASP A 493 -30.94 21.34 -10.26
N TYR A 494 -31.87 21.97 -9.56
CA TYR A 494 -33.30 21.79 -9.71
C TYR A 494 -34.03 23.09 -9.54
N ASN A 495 -35.24 23.17 -10.10
CA ASN A 495 -36.05 24.39 -10.02
C ASN A 495 -36.71 24.51 -8.65
N VAL A 496 -36.57 25.68 -8.06
CA VAL A 496 -37.14 26.07 -6.77
C VAL A 496 -38.00 27.29 -6.94
N ARG A 497 -38.99 27.48 -6.08
CA ARG A 497 -39.71 28.75 -5.88
C ARG A 497 -39.27 29.37 -4.57
N LEU A 498 -38.90 30.66 -4.65
CA LEU A 498 -38.49 31.43 -3.51
C LEU A 498 -39.64 32.34 -3.07
N PHE A 499 -39.82 32.47 -1.77
CA PHE A 499 -40.78 33.42 -1.17
C PHE A 499 -40.06 34.24 -0.11
N LEU A 500 -40.07 35.56 -0.27
CA LEU A 500 -39.57 36.53 0.72
C LEU A 500 -40.74 37.13 1.47
N THR A 501 -40.71 37.08 2.80
CA THR A 501 -41.75 37.68 3.62
C THR A 501 -41.32 39.05 4.15
N ARG A 502 -42.31 39.88 4.53
CA ARG A 502 -42.10 41.24 5.09
C ARG A 502 -41.28 41.22 6.38
N GLN A 503 -41.42 40.17 7.18
CA GLN A 503 -40.65 39.99 8.43
C GLN A 503 -39.28 39.38 8.22
N GLY A 504 -38.84 39.15 6.97
CA GLY A 504 -37.48 38.69 6.64
C GLY A 504 -37.28 37.17 6.66
N TYR A 505 -38.35 36.41 6.47
CA TYR A 505 -38.23 34.96 6.25
C TYR A 505 -38.08 34.66 4.77
N LEU A 506 -37.13 33.76 4.44
CA LEU A 506 -36.94 33.22 3.10
C LEU A 506 -37.37 31.75 3.08
N LYS A 507 -38.29 31.42 2.18
CA LYS A 507 -38.71 30.03 1.94
C LYS A 507 -38.19 29.61 0.56
N LYS A 508 -37.44 28.55 0.53
CA LYS A 508 -36.96 27.86 -0.69
C LYS A 508 -37.68 26.55 -0.80
N ILE A 509 -38.52 26.37 -1.78
CA ILE A 509 -39.37 25.16 -1.96
C ILE A 509 -39.14 24.61 -3.37
N SER A 510 -38.78 23.31 -3.49
CA SER A 510 -38.69 22.67 -4.79
C SER A 510 -40.04 22.67 -5.50
N LEU A 511 -40.08 22.89 -6.82
CA LEU A 511 -41.34 22.91 -7.58
C LEU A 511 -42.11 21.61 -7.49
N THR A 512 -41.43 20.49 -7.30
CA THR A 512 -42.04 19.16 -7.06
C THR A 512 -42.77 19.12 -5.72
N SER A 513 -42.18 19.65 -4.66
CA SER A 513 -42.80 19.74 -3.34
C SER A 513 -43.96 20.75 -3.34
N LEU A 514 -43.84 21.83 -4.07
CA LEU A 514 -44.86 22.88 -4.16
C LEU A 514 -46.16 22.40 -4.82
N ARG A 515 -46.07 21.52 -5.86
CA ARG A 515 -47.25 20.95 -6.57
C ARG A 515 -48.14 20.10 -5.65
N SER A 516 -47.58 19.53 -4.60
CA SER A 516 -48.28 18.66 -3.63
C SER A 516 -48.62 19.38 -2.33
N SER A 517 -48.32 20.66 -2.21
CA SER A 517 -48.49 21.44 -0.98
C SER A 517 -49.74 22.30 -0.97
N GLY A 518 -50.30 22.54 0.23
CA GLY A 518 -51.36 23.52 0.45
C GLY A 518 -50.83 24.96 0.55
N GLU A 519 -51.60 25.81 1.23
CA GLU A 519 -51.23 27.22 1.45
C GLU A 519 -49.91 27.39 2.22
N GLN A 520 -49.22 28.50 1.98
CA GLN A 520 -47.96 28.83 2.62
C GLN A 520 -48.21 29.26 4.08
N LYS A 521 -47.60 28.56 5.02
CA LYS A 521 -47.60 28.99 6.43
C LYS A 521 -46.70 30.21 6.57
N LEU A 522 -47.26 31.30 7.11
CA LEU A 522 -46.57 32.51 7.48
C LEU A 522 -46.62 32.73 8.99
N LYS A 523 -45.81 33.64 9.50
CA LYS A 523 -45.89 34.10 10.87
C LYS A 523 -47.12 35.03 11.04
N GLU A 524 -47.62 35.23 12.25
CA GLU A 524 -48.72 36.15 12.52
C GLU A 524 -48.35 37.57 12.01
N GLU A 525 -49.29 38.22 11.30
CA GLU A 525 -49.12 39.54 10.68
C GLU A 525 -47.95 39.65 9.66
N ASP A 526 -47.59 38.57 9.00
CA ASP A 526 -46.54 38.54 7.95
C ASP A 526 -47.16 38.28 6.58
N ASP A 527 -46.61 38.92 5.54
CA ASP A 527 -47.04 38.80 4.15
C ASP A 527 -45.87 38.44 3.23
N ILE A 528 -46.15 37.74 2.14
CA ILE A 528 -45.18 37.52 1.05
C ILE A 528 -45.07 38.84 0.26
N ILE A 529 -43.83 39.38 0.23
CA ILE A 529 -43.55 40.64 -0.51
C ILE A 529 -42.96 40.38 -1.90
N GLN A 530 -42.35 39.20 -2.09
CA GLN A 530 -41.78 38.81 -3.39
C GLN A 530 -41.76 37.31 -3.54
N GLU A 531 -42.09 36.81 -4.76
CA GLU A 531 -41.94 35.39 -5.13
C GLU A 531 -41.51 35.27 -6.58
N PHE A 532 -40.65 34.27 -6.88
CA PHE A 532 -40.25 33.91 -8.23
C PHE A 532 -39.58 32.54 -8.28
N ASP A 533 -39.46 31.98 -9.49
CA ASP A 533 -38.77 30.73 -9.74
C ASP A 533 -37.29 30.97 -9.98
N ALA A 534 -36.45 30.06 -9.46
CA ALA A 534 -35.00 30.10 -9.60
C ALA A 534 -34.44 28.67 -9.72
N LYS A 535 -33.15 28.55 -10.08
CA LYS A 535 -32.43 27.28 -10.03
C LYS A 535 -31.62 27.19 -8.74
N ASN A 536 -31.49 26.00 -8.20
CA ASN A 536 -30.76 25.73 -6.96
C ASN A 536 -29.29 26.21 -7.00
N LYS A 537 -28.66 26.20 -8.18
CA LYS A 537 -27.26 26.66 -8.36
C LYS A 537 -27.10 28.15 -8.56
N SER A 538 -28.18 28.91 -8.75
CA SER A 538 -28.13 30.36 -8.98
C SER A 538 -27.62 31.13 -7.76
N ASP A 539 -27.03 32.26 -8.00
CA ASP A 539 -26.74 33.26 -6.97
C ASP A 539 -28.03 34.04 -6.61
N LEU A 540 -28.23 34.25 -5.32
CA LEU A 540 -29.28 35.14 -4.79
C LEU A 540 -28.63 36.43 -4.27
N VAL A 541 -29.04 37.58 -4.82
CA VAL A 541 -28.63 38.90 -4.36
C VAL A 541 -29.81 39.53 -3.63
N LEU A 542 -29.58 39.92 -2.37
CA LEU A 542 -30.59 40.48 -1.47
C LEU A 542 -30.21 41.94 -1.13
N PHE A 543 -31.12 42.88 -1.31
CA PHE A 543 -30.91 44.28 -1.04
C PHE A 543 -31.60 44.69 0.26
N SER A 544 -30.84 45.27 1.19
CA SER A 544 -31.36 45.68 2.50
C SER A 544 -31.69 47.17 2.62
N SER A 545 -32.43 47.51 3.66
CA SER A 545 -32.81 48.91 4.00
C SER A 545 -31.61 49.80 4.35
N GLN A 546 -30.46 49.23 4.68
CA GLN A 546 -29.23 49.97 5.01
C GLN A 546 -28.27 50.10 3.83
N ALA A 547 -28.77 49.98 2.59
CA ALA A 547 -27.99 50.03 1.35
C ALA A 547 -26.86 48.99 1.29
N VAL A 548 -27.12 47.79 1.80
CA VAL A 548 -26.23 46.63 1.73
C VAL A 548 -26.83 45.63 0.74
N ALA A 549 -25.97 45.06 -0.10
CA ALA A 549 -26.31 43.89 -0.88
C ALA A 549 -25.64 42.65 -0.29
N TYR A 550 -26.44 41.62 -0.03
CA TYR A 550 -25.99 40.31 0.40
C TYR A 550 -25.99 39.34 -0.78
N LYS A 551 -24.95 38.54 -0.91
CA LYS A 551 -24.83 37.52 -1.93
C LYS A 551 -24.76 36.16 -1.27
N VAL A 552 -25.64 35.24 -1.67
CA VAL A 552 -25.72 33.89 -1.16
C VAL A 552 -25.93 32.91 -2.32
N LYS A 553 -25.29 31.78 -2.31
CA LYS A 553 -25.62 30.69 -3.22
C LYS A 553 -26.91 30.01 -2.78
N LEU A 554 -27.89 29.82 -3.68
CA LEU A 554 -29.18 29.24 -3.31
C LEU A 554 -29.06 27.85 -2.72
N TYR A 555 -28.04 27.07 -3.09
CA TYR A 555 -27.80 25.76 -2.50
C TYR A 555 -27.29 25.79 -1.04
N GLU A 556 -26.82 26.93 -0.54
CA GLU A 556 -26.49 27.15 0.87
C GLU A 556 -27.74 27.31 1.76
N ILE A 557 -28.89 27.64 1.15
CA ILE A 557 -30.18 27.81 1.82
C ILE A 557 -30.92 26.47 1.81
N ASN A 558 -31.40 26.01 2.97
CA ASN A 558 -32.10 24.74 3.09
C ASN A 558 -33.49 24.77 2.43
N ASP A 559 -33.84 23.67 1.76
CA ASP A 559 -35.20 23.46 1.26
C ASP A 559 -36.18 23.33 2.42
N CYS A 560 -37.34 23.97 2.29
CA CYS A 560 -38.39 23.92 3.27
C CYS A 560 -39.73 23.43 2.68
N LYS A 561 -40.66 23.07 3.56
CA LYS A 561 -42.04 22.74 3.18
C LYS A 561 -42.92 23.99 3.25
N ALA A 562 -44.04 24.01 2.50
CA ALA A 562 -45.02 25.06 2.58
C ALA A 562 -45.53 25.33 4.03
N SER A 563 -45.58 24.24 4.84
CA SER A 563 -46.02 24.28 6.23
C SER A 563 -44.97 24.79 7.24
N SER A 564 -43.72 25.08 6.82
CA SER A 564 -42.67 25.70 7.66
C SER A 564 -42.57 27.19 7.43
N LEU A 565 -41.96 27.95 8.34
CA LEU A 565 -41.78 29.39 8.21
C LEU A 565 -40.64 29.75 7.23
N GLY A 566 -39.72 28.82 6.96
CA GLY A 566 -38.49 29.09 6.21
C GLY A 566 -37.34 29.55 7.10
N GLU A 567 -36.26 30.04 6.49
CA GLU A 567 -35.08 30.55 7.19
C GLU A 567 -35.20 32.04 7.48
N TYR A 568 -34.81 32.46 8.68
CA TYR A 568 -34.84 33.87 9.07
C TYR A 568 -33.51 34.52 8.65
N LEU A 569 -33.59 35.41 7.65
CA LEU A 569 -32.43 35.97 6.97
C LEU A 569 -31.54 36.85 7.86
N GLU A 570 -32.04 37.45 8.91
CA GLU A 570 -31.25 38.25 9.85
C GLU A 570 -30.17 37.39 10.52
N ASN A 571 -30.52 36.13 10.89
CA ASN A 571 -29.58 35.20 11.49
C ASN A 571 -28.61 34.60 10.45
N GLU A 572 -29.12 34.22 9.28
CA GLU A 572 -28.31 33.56 8.23
C GLU A 572 -27.27 34.51 7.60
N LEU A 573 -27.59 35.80 7.52
CA LEU A 573 -26.75 36.81 6.88
C LEU A 573 -25.98 37.68 7.88
N GLU A 574 -26.09 37.40 9.19
CA GLU A 574 -25.49 38.21 10.25
C GLU A 574 -25.80 39.72 10.06
N MET A 575 -27.09 40.03 9.85
CA MET A 575 -27.56 41.40 9.58
C MET A 575 -27.49 42.26 10.84
N SER A 576 -27.43 43.58 10.62
CA SER A 576 -27.52 44.53 11.72
C SER A 576 -28.94 44.55 12.33
N PRO A 577 -29.11 44.81 13.63
CA PRO A 577 -30.42 45.00 14.22
C PRO A 577 -31.23 46.05 13.43
N GLU A 578 -32.54 45.81 13.22
CA GLU A 578 -33.45 46.65 12.46
C GLU A 578 -33.20 46.75 10.94
N GLU A 579 -32.20 46.04 10.40
CA GLU A 579 -31.98 45.94 8.96
C GLU A 579 -33.03 44.98 8.35
N LYS A 580 -33.67 45.41 7.23
CA LYS A 580 -34.69 44.59 6.56
C LYS A 580 -34.30 44.35 5.11
N ILE A 581 -34.57 43.15 4.60
CA ILE A 581 -34.45 42.88 3.18
C ILE A 581 -35.66 43.47 2.45
N LEU A 582 -35.37 44.27 1.44
CA LEU A 582 -36.38 44.97 0.65
C LEU A 582 -36.66 44.31 -0.69
N TYR A 583 -35.66 43.66 -1.27
CA TYR A 583 -35.75 43.06 -2.59
C TYR A 583 -34.75 41.92 -2.77
N MET A 584 -35.11 40.91 -3.54
CA MET A 584 -34.23 39.84 -3.93
C MET A 584 -34.23 39.60 -5.44
N VAL A 585 -33.11 39.19 -5.99
CA VAL A 585 -32.97 38.79 -7.39
C VAL A 585 -32.08 37.52 -7.48
N SER A 586 -32.49 36.55 -8.30
CA SER A 586 -31.70 35.39 -8.63
C SER A 586 -31.03 35.58 -9.98
N THR A 587 -29.78 35.17 -10.09
CA THR A 587 -29.01 35.28 -11.33
C THR A 587 -28.05 34.14 -11.52
N GLU A 588 -27.79 33.77 -12.78
CA GLU A 588 -26.76 32.76 -13.15
C GLU A 588 -25.53 33.46 -13.75
N ASP A 589 -25.69 34.58 -14.41
CA ASP A 589 -24.66 35.27 -15.22
C ASP A 589 -24.50 36.77 -14.90
N TYR A 590 -25.30 37.29 -13.96
CA TYR A 590 -25.36 38.71 -13.58
C TYR A 590 -25.73 39.64 -14.75
N SER A 591 -26.50 39.14 -15.72
CA SER A 591 -27.11 40.00 -16.76
C SER A 591 -28.23 40.83 -16.20
N GLY A 592 -28.61 41.93 -16.93
CA GLY A 592 -29.67 42.86 -16.55
C GLY A 592 -29.24 43.99 -15.62
N ASP A 593 -30.19 44.82 -15.24
CA ASP A 593 -29.97 46.05 -14.48
C ASP A 593 -30.92 46.17 -13.28
N MET A 594 -30.39 46.75 -12.20
CA MET A 594 -31.17 47.11 -11.01
C MET A 594 -31.59 48.56 -11.08
N LEU A 595 -32.88 48.82 -10.94
CA LEU A 595 -33.44 50.17 -10.84
C LEU A 595 -33.80 50.50 -9.39
N PHE A 596 -33.32 51.64 -8.92
CA PHE A 596 -33.60 52.18 -7.60
C PHE A 596 -34.35 53.49 -7.73
N PHE A 597 -35.45 53.65 -7.01
CA PHE A 597 -36.30 54.87 -7.02
C PHE A 597 -36.27 55.51 -5.64
N PHE A 598 -36.06 56.82 -5.57
CA PHE A 598 -35.88 57.56 -4.33
C PHE A 598 -36.97 58.59 -4.14
N GLU A 599 -37.29 58.92 -2.88
CA GLU A 599 -38.34 59.93 -2.53
C GLU A 599 -38.09 61.28 -3.14
N ASN A 600 -36.86 61.73 -3.39
CA ASN A 600 -36.52 62.99 -4.04
C ASN A 600 -36.77 62.99 -5.56
N GLY A 601 -37.50 62.01 -6.10
CA GLY A 601 -37.83 61.87 -7.51
C GLY A 601 -36.69 61.43 -8.42
N LYS A 602 -35.48 61.11 -7.87
CA LYS A 602 -34.37 60.61 -8.65
C LYS A 602 -34.45 59.06 -8.76
N SER A 603 -33.87 58.52 -9.80
CA SER A 603 -33.67 57.07 -9.99
C SER A 603 -32.24 56.78 -10.33
N ALA A 604 -31.78 55.57 -10.00
CA ALA A 604 -30.48 55.05 -10.38
C ALA A 604 -30.64 53.71 -11.09
N LYS A 605 -29.93 53.55 -12.19
CA LYS A 605 -29.80 52.30 -12.93
C LYS A 605 -28.40 51.77 -12.72
N ILE A 606 -28.28 50.58 -12.16
CA ILE A 606 -26.99 49.92 -11.83
C ILE A 606 -26.98 48.53 -12.47
N PRO A 607 -26.00 48.21 -13.32
CA PRO A 607 -25.88 46.88 -13.88
C PRO A 607 -25.76 45.81 -12.76
N LEU A 608 -26.47 44.70 -12.87
CA LEU A 608 -26.41 43.63 -11.88
C LEU A 608 -24.98 43.05 -11.74
N SER A 609 -24.19 43.10 -12.83
CA SER A 609 -22.76 42.75 -12.83
C SER A 609 -21.91 43.54 -11.82
N SER A 610 -22.36 44.72 -11.38
CA SER A 610 -21.70 45.52 -10.33
C SER A 610 -21.70 44.81 -8.96
N TYR A 611 -22.62 43.87 -8.76
CA TYR A 611 -22.76 43.06 -7.54
C TYR A 611 -22.07 41.68 -7.68
N ALA A 612 -21.53 41.36 -8.86
CA ALA A 612 -20.72 40.19 -9.09
C ALA A 612 -19.34 40.36 -8.45
N THR A 613 -19.09 39.72 -7.34
CA THR A 613 -17.78 39.77 -6.67
C THR A 613 -16.90 38.55 -7.08
N LYS A 614 -15.64 38.80 -7.40
CA LYS A 614 -14.63 37.75 -7.71
C LYS A 614 -14.17 36.94 -6.48
N THR A 615 -14.56 37.34 -5.29
CA THR A 615 -14.25 36.68 -4.01
C THR A 615 -15.56 36.27 -3.33
N ASN A 616 -15.50 35.24 -2.44
CA ASN A 616 -16.64 34.82 -1.61
C ASN A 616 -17.11 35.91 -0.62
N ARG A 617 -17.16 37.15 -1.05
CA ARG A 617 -17.63 38.27 -0.26
C ARG A 617 -19.16 38.22 -0.21
N LYS A 618 -19.70 37.85 0.94
CA LYS A 618 -21.15 37.68 1.16
C LYS A 618 -21.85 39.04 1.38
N LYS A 619 -21.14 40.14 1.68
CA LYS A 619 -21.71 41.47 2.02
C LYS A 619 -21.02 42.61 1.27
N LEU A 620 -21.80 43.45 0.58
CA LEU A 620 -21.38 44.62 -0.16
C LEU A 620 -22.08 45.86 0.44
N ALA A 621 -21.34 46.74 1.11
CA ALA A 621 -21.83 48.01 1.60
C ALA A 621 -21.96 49.04 0.45
N ASN A 622 -22.80 50.03 0.62
CA ASN A 622 -23.09 51.09 -0.36
C ASN A 622 -23.63 50.55 -1.69
N ALA A 623 -24.52 49.57 -1.62
CA ALA A 623 -25.12 48.91 -2.79
C ALA A 623 -25.97 49.87 -3.63
N TYR A 624 -26.49 50.95 -3.03
CA TYR A 624 -27.20 52.06 -3.67
C TYR A 624 -27.03 53.34 -2.84
N SER A 625 -27.50 54.50 -3.37
CA SER A 625 -27.34 55.78 -2.71
C SER A 625 -28.22 55.91 -1.45
N VAL A 626 -27.66 56.44 -0.38
CA VAL A 626 -28.36 56.76 0.89
C VAL A 626 -28.73 58.23 1.03
N ALA A 627 -28.50 59.04 -0.03
CA ALA A 627 -28.77 60.50 -0.01
C ALA A 627 -30.26 60.88 0.08
N SER A 628 -31.17 59.94 -0.17
CA SER A 628 -32.61 60.07 -0.02
C SER A 628 -33.23 58.72 0.29
N PRO A 629 -34.33 58.61 1.04
CA PRO A 629 -35.00 57.36 1.29
C PRO A 629 -35.36 56.62 -0.01
N LEU A 630 -35.26 55.30 0.03
CA LEU A 630 -35.57 54.45 -1.11
C LEU A 630 -37.09 54.16 -1.15
N CYS A 631 -37.74 54.43 -2.28
CA CYS A 631 -39.15 54.11 -2.51
C CYS A 631 -39.41 52.76 -3.12
N GLY A 632 -38.45 52.24 -3.88
CA GLY A 632 -38.61 50.92 -4.53
C GLY A 632 -37.39 50.47 -5.30
N ILE A 633 -37.32 49.14 -5.50
CA ILE A 633 -36.31 48.46 -6.29
C ILE A 633 -37.01 47.61 -7.36
N ARG A 634 -36.46 47.58 -8.56
CA ARG A 634 -36.91 46.69 -9.65
C ARG A 634 -35.71 46.12 -10.40
N PHE A 635 -35.82 44.89 -10.81
CA PHE A 635 -34.91 44.26 -11.75
C PHE A 635 -35.49 44.35 -13.15
N ILE A 636 -34.66 44.62 -14.14
CA ILE A 636 -35.00 44.61 -15.58
C ILE A 636 -33.91 43.84 -16.33
N ASP A 637 -34.38 42.94 -17.22
CA ASP A 637 -33.52 42.21 -18.16
C ASP A 637 -33.00 43.13 -19.26
#